data_35b4c625ca2588b265c43e2932759ba7
#
_entry.id   35b4c625ca2588b265c43e2932759ba7
#
_cell.length_a   1.000
_cell.length_b   1.000
_cell.length_c   1.000
_cell.angle_alpha   90.00
_cell.angle_beta   90.00
_cell.angle_gamma   90.00
#
_symmetry.space_group_name_H-M   'P 1'
#
loop_
_entity.id
_entity.type
_entity.pdbx_description
1 polymer ?
#
loop_
_entity_poly.entity_id
_entity_poly.type
_entity_poly.pdbx_seq_one_letter_code
_entity_poly.pdbx_strand_id
1 'polypeptide(L)'
;MMNSLNIIRIIRVRGIYKVLAIAAFVAQCALYVAPAHAEPLVTLKQMVEKTISSNPEVQVKYHAYVGAGYERDVVKGGFLPKVDVQSTYRNQENVSGLSNSNGTDIPTWNNELVLRQMIFDGFATSNEVNRLGQAQRVRYYELQSAMQNVTLEFMRSYIDTLRYRQLSDYAKTNYVTHKQLFDRIKERVDAGVARRVDLEQASGRLALAEANLLTEMTNLHDVTARMQRLLGELPPPTLEQPEFYSTGAEATAVDALRVAYLKNPDLLSTIEDIQASKYEVKTKEAKYMPRLDLQARKNLGTSNDGRNSTSAADLLELTASFNLFNGFSDKAAISQTIEKLNVSNDLRDKACVDTRQMVTIAYNDIKQLKEQLTYRDAHQKSIENAREAYRKQFDIGQRTLLDLLDTENEYFQAKRAYSNTDFDVQTAYARLYAGQGELLNKIGTQRQGLPEMNRGAYVDGESVCQAIAPEQLEIDKAALLADAKPLAVTDKVMPKPIVKQPDSVLSTSTACSAEVVRKRMNDWASAWRHKDYDNYIKYYADKFSPEPPLTRGAWESQRKARLTDAGKINLEISNLIVTCDGNKAKATFDQDYSVTTYKLQKPKDAAGCEVCEAKRIATKGFADKLNKTLSYEKITNASGTQWQIVRELVNK
;
A
#
# COMPACT_ATOMS: atom_id res chain seq x y z
N MET A 1 -14.00 -78.29 54.51
CA MET A 1 -12.70 -78.02 53.86
C MET A 1 -12.88 -77.81 52.37
N MET A 2 -13.64 -76.82 51.96
CA MET A 2 -13.84 -76.53 50.53
C MET A 2 -14.23 -75.04 50.31
N ASN A 3 -13.42 -74.11 50.81
CA ASN A 3 -13.67 -72.67 50.54
C ASN A 3 -12.41 -71.76 50.57
N SER A 4 -11.19 -72.30 50.72
CA SER A 4 -9.97 -71.50 50.79
C SER A 4 -9.13 -71.49 49.50
N LEU A 5 -9.44 -72.32 48.52
CA LEU A 5 -8.69 -72.41 47.25
C LEU A 5 -9.20 -71.44 46.16
N ASN A 6 -10.43 -70.95 46.27
CA ASN A 6 -10.96 -70.01 45.25
C ASN A 6 -10.58 -68.55 45.48
N ILE A 7 -10.24 -68.14 46.70
CA ILE A 7 -9.85 -66.72 47.00
C ILE A 7 -8.42 -66.43 46.53
N ILE A 8 -7.51 -67.38 46.60
CA ILE A 8 -6.12 -67.21 46.16
C ILE A 8 -6.02 -67.11 44.61
N ARG A 9 -6.90 -67.82 43.89
CA ARG A 9 -6.94 -67.72 42.42
C ARG A 9 -7.47 -66.34 41.92
N ILE A 10 -8.44 -65.75 42.61
CA ILE A 10 -9.03 -64.46 42.24
C ILE A 10 -8.05 -63.30 42.52
N ILE A 11 -7.27 -63.35 43.58
CA ILE A 11 -6.28 -62.31 43.94
C ILE A 11 -5.09 -62.37 42.99
N ARG A 12 -4.60 -63.50 42.53
CA ARG A 12 -3.51 -63.60 41.54
C ARG A 12 -3.93 -63.15 40.16
N VAL A 13 -5.14 -63.40 39.71
CA VAL A 13 -5.65 -62.97 38.43
C VAL A 13 -5.84 -61.41 38.40
N ARG A 14 -6.36 -60.83 39.50
CA ARG A 14 -6.49 -59.37 39.62
C ARG A 14 -5.14 -58.62 39.68
N GLY A 15 -4.09 -59.19 40.21
CA GLY A 15 -2.75 -58.65 40.24
C GLY A 15 -2.12 -58.60 38.85
N ILE A 16 -2.26 -59.63 38.05
CA ILE A 16 -1.74 -59.76 36.69
C ILE A 16 -2.44 -58.75 35.74
N TYR A 17 -3.75 -58.56 35.85
CA TYR A 17 -4.48 -57.57 35.04
C TYR A 17 -4.09 -56.10 35.38
N LYS A 18 -3.78 -55.79 36.66
CA LYS A 18 -3.29 -54.46 37.04
C LYS A 18 -1.87 -54.18 36.51
N VAL A 19 -0.98 -55.18 36.55
CA VAL A 19 0.38 -55.02 36.00
C VAL A 19 0.34 -54.95 34.47
N LEU A 20 -0.50 -55.72 33.79
CA LEU A 20 -0.72 -55.64 32.34
C LEU A 20 -1.40 -54.33 31.92
N ALA A 21 -2.35 -53.81 32.72
CA ALA A 21 -2.99 -52.53 32.45
C ALA A 21 -2.01 -51.33 32.62
N ILE A 22 -1.11 -51.38 33.62
CA ILE A 22 -0.07 -50.37 33.82
C ILE A 22 0.99 -50.48 32.72
N ALA A 23 1.38 -51.68 32.31
CA ALA A 23 2.32 -51.89 31.20
C ALA A 23 1.72 -51.41 29.85
N ALA A 24 0.43 -51.66 29.61
CA ALA A 24 -0.28 -51.17 28.43
C ALA A 24 -0.42 -49.61 28.43
N PHE A 25 -0.64 -49.00 29.60
CA PHE A 25 -0.71 -47.54 29.72
C PHE A 25 0.66 -46.86 29.54
N VAL A 26 1.73 -47.45 30.04
CA VAL A 26 3.10 -46.96 29.82
C VAL A 26 3.52 -47.18 28.36
N ALA A 27 3.14 -48.29 27.74
CA ALA A 27 3.39 -48.51 26.31
C ALA A 27 2.56 -47.54 25.42
N GLN A 28 1.36 -47.16 25.84
CA GLN A 28 0.52 -46.21 25.12
C GLN A 28 1.01 -44.75 25.31
N CYS A 29 1.59 -44.40 26.47
CA CYS A 29 2.27 -43.11 26.66
C CYS A 29 3.62 -43.05 25.95
N ALA A 30 4.33 -44.16 25.76
CA ALA A 30 5.59 -44.19 24.98
C ALA A 30 5.37 -44.06 23.46
N LEU A 31 4.17 -44.38 22.96
CA LEU A 31 3.77 -44.19 21.56
C LEU A 31 3.32 -42.75 21.24
N TYR A 32 3.15 -41.89 22.26
CA TYR A 32 2.81 -40.46 22.10
C TYR A 32 4.02 -39.50 22.21
N VAL A 33 5.24 -40.00 22.30
CA VAL A 33 6.41 -39.21 21.96
C VAL A 33 6.46 -39.17 20.42
N ALA A 34 5.57 -38.39 19.84
CA ALA A 34 5.74 -37.99 18.45
C ALA A 34 7.17 -37.42 18.32
N PRO A 35 8.00 -37.91 17.39
CA PRO A 35 9.24 -37.23 17.10
C PRO A 35 8.84 -35.78 16.86
N ALA A 36 9.52 -34.83 17.50
CA ALA A 36 9.45 -33.42 17.13
C ALA A 36 9.84 -33.40 15.65
N HIS A 37 8.86 -33.47 14.76
CA HIS A 37 9.05 -33.21 13.36
C HIS A 37 9.53 -31.76 13.37
N ALA A 38 10.78 -31.53 13.03
CA ALA A 38 11.21 -30.22 12.61
C ALA A 38 10.18 -29.83 11.54
N GLU A 39 9.36 -28.82 11.84
CA GLU A 39 8.39 -28.33 10.87
C GLU A 39 9.18 -28.08 9.59
N PRO A 40 8.75 -28.66 8.45
CA PRO A 40 9.48 -28.46 7.20
C PRO A 40 9.58 -26.95 6.98
N LEU A 41 10.78 -26.45 6.73
CA LEU A 41 11.03 -25.05 6.40
C LEU A 41 10.05 -24.67 5.28
N VAL A 42 9.07 -23.83 5.61
CA VAL A 42 8.08 -23.36 4.63
C VAL A 42 8.82 -22.44 3.68
N THR A 43 8.98 -22.86 2.43
CA THR A 43 9.70 -22.08 1.42
C THR A 43 8.93 -20.83 1.03
N LEU A 44 9.63 -19.79 0.56
CA LEU A 44 9.01 -18.58 0.01
C LEU A 44 7.94 -18.92 -1.03
N LYS A 45 8.24 -19.87 -1.93
CA LYS A 45 7.32 -20.35 -2.96
C LYS A 45 6.01 -20.87 -2.36
N GLN A 46 6.07 -21.74 -1.35
CA GLN A 46 4.89 -22.29 -0.68
C GLN A 46 4.05 -21.22 0.01
N MET A 47 4.69 -20.22 0.62
CA MET A 47 3.98 -19.10 1.25
C MET A 47 3.26 -18.24 0.21
N VAL A 48 3.88 -17.98 -0.94
CA VAL A 48 3.24 -17.25 -2.04
C VAL A 48 2.07 -18.06 -2.62
N GLU A 49 2.25 -19.37 -2.88
CA GLU A 49 1.19 -20.27 -3.37
C GLU A 49 -0.01 -20.29 -2.41
N LYS A 50 0.25 -20.37 -1.11
CA LYS A 50 -0.79 -20.28 -0.09
C LYS A 50 -1.49 -18.94 -0.13
N THR A 51 -0.73 -17.83 -0.17
CA THR A 51 -1.28 -16.47 -0.22
C THR A 51 -2.20 -16.29 -1.43
N ILE A 52 -1.75 -16.61 -2.65
CA ILE A 52 -2.59 -16.44 -3.86
C ILE A 52 -3.79 -17.40 -3.91
N SER A 53 -3.72 -18.53 -3.23
CA SER A 53 -4.83 -19.50 -3.20
C SER A 53 -5.90 -19.18 -2.13
N SER A 54 -5.53 -18.52 -1.03
CA SER A 54 -6.43 -18.22 0.08
C SER A 54 -6.87 -16.77 0.18
N ASN A 55 -6.15 -15.83 -0.47
CA ASN A 55 -6.44 -14.40 -0.36
C ASN A 55 -7.82 -14.06 -0.96
N PRO A 56 -8.72 -13.39 -0.19
CA PRO A 56 -10.07 -13.07 -0.64
C PRO A 56 -10.12 -12.23 -1.92
N GLU A 57 -9.17 -11.30 -2.12
CA GLU A 57 -9.12 -10.45 -3.31
C GLU A 57 -8.89 -11.27 -4.58
N VAL A 58 -7.96 -12.24 -4.53
CA VAL A 58 -7.71 -13.18 -5.62
C VAL A 58 -8.93 -14.08 -5.83
N GLN A 59 -9.59 -14.54 -4.75
CA GLN A 59 -10.79 -15.38 -4.86
C GLN A 59 -11.94 -14.64 -5.53
N VAL A 60 -12.17 -13.37 -5.19
CA VAL A 60 -13.20 -12.53 -5.87
C VAL A 60 -12.95 -12.48 -7.38
N LYS A 61 -11.71 -12.23 -7.81
CA LYS A 61 -11.37 -12.19 -9.24
C LYS A 61 -11.45 -13.57 -9.90
N TYR A 62 -11.10 -14.64 -9.18
CA TYR A 62 -11.26 -16.00 -9.67
C TYR A 62 -12.73 -16.36 -9.94
N HIS A 63 -13.63 -16.06 -8.98
CA HIS A 63 -15.06 -16.32 -9.16
C HIS A 63 -15.66 -15.43 -10.25
N ALA A 64 -15.18 -14.19 -10.41
CA ALA A 64 -15.57 -13.32 -11.51
C ALA A 64 -15.16 -13.91 -12.88
N TYR A 65 -13.95 -14.47 -12.98
CA TYR A 65 -13.48 -15.16 -14.19
C TYR A 65 -14.34 -16.39 -14.53
N VAL A 66 -14.60 -17.25 -13.53
CA VAL A 66 -15.44 -18.45 -13.71
C VAL A 66 -16.87 -18.04 -14.06
N GLY A 67 -17.42 -17.04 -13.37
CA GLY A 67 -18.76 -16.49 -13.64
C GLY A 67 -18.92 -15.98 -15.06
N ALA A 68 -17.92 -15.26 -15.59
CA ALA A 68 -17.92 -14.80 -16.99
C ALA A 68 -17.95 -15.94 -18.01
N GLY A 69 -17.37 -17.11 -17.67
CA GLY A 69 -17.49 -18.31 -18.48
C GLY A 69 -18.94 -18.81 -18.57
N TYR A 70 -19.62 -18.88 -17.43
CA TYR A 70 -21.04 -19.28 -17.39
C TYR A 70 -21.94 -18.22 -18.04
N GLU A 71 -21.65 -16.93 -17.92
CA GLU A 71 -22.38 -15.86 -18.60
C GLU A 71 -22.34 -16.06 -20.12
N ARG A 72 -21.16 -16.38 -20.66
CA ARG A 72 -21.02 -16.74 -22.09
C ARG A 72 -21.85 -17.98 -22.46
N ASP A 73 -21.86 -19.02 -21.62
CA ASP A 73 -22.58 -20.25 -21.88
C ASP A 73 -24.10 -20.07 -21.77
N VAL A 74 -24.58 -19.13 -20.93
CA VAL A 74 -25.98 -18.70 -20.88
C VAL A 74 -26.41 -18.14 -22.25
N VAL A 75 -25.58 -17.27 -22.85
CA VAL A 75 -25.90 -16.68 -24.18
C VAL A 75 -25.79 -17.73 -25.28
N LYS A 76 -24.84 -18.67 -25.22
CA LYS A 76 -24.79 -19.82 -26.15
C LYS A 76 -26.06 -20.65 -26.14
N GLY A 77 -26.73 -20.72 -24.98
CA GLY A 77 -28.07 -21.33 -24.89
C GLY A 77 -29.12 -20.72 -25.82
N GLY A 78 -28.88 -19.47 -26.29
CA GLY A 78 -29.71 -18.82 -27.30
C GLY A 78 -29.70 -19.50 -28.67
N PHE A 79 -28.68 -20.32 -28.99
CA PHE A 79 -28.64 -21.14 -30.21
C PHE A 79 -29.45 -22.44 -30.10
N LEU A 80 -29.85 -22.81 -28.88
CA LEU A 80 -30.58 -24.04 -28.63
C LEU A 80 -32.08 -23.78 -28.53
N PRO A 81 -32.94 -24.78 -28.88
CA PRO A 81 -34.37 -24.65 -28.70
C PRO A 81 -34.73 -24.49 -27.22
N LYS A 82 -35.69 -23.60 -26.97
CA LYS A 82 -36.34 -23.45 -25.66
C LYS A 82 -37.63 -24.22 -25.67
N VAL A 83 -37.85 -25.05 -24.66
CA VAL A 83 -39.07 -25.84 -24.52
C VAL A 83 -39.72 -25.42 -23.20
N ASP A 84 -40.91 -24.85 -23.32
CA ASP A 84 -41.69 -24.36 -22.19
C ASP A 84 -43.03 -25.11 -22.12
N VAL A 85 -43.48 -25.44 -20.92
CA VAL A 85 -44.86 -25.85 -20.66
C VAL A 85 -45.59 -24.63 -20.10
N GLN A 86 -46.65 -24.20 -20.76
CA GLN A 86 -47.47 -23.09 -20.31
C GLN A 86 -48.86 -23.60 -19.92
N SER A 87 -49.30 -23.26 -18.70
CA SER A 87 -50.67 -23.49 -18.24
C SER A 87 -51.29 -22.12 -17.96
N THR A 88 -52.32 -21.79 -18.72
CA THR A 88 -52.97 -20.47 -18.64
C THR A 88 -54.41 -20.67 -18.21
N TYR A 89 -54.77 -20.09 -17.07
CA TYR A 89 -56.18 -19.90 -16.69
C TYR A 89 -56.61 -18.50 -17.13
N ARG A 90 -57.69 -18.46 -17.90
CA ARG A 90 -58.28 -17.21 -18.36
C ARG A 90 -59.75 -17.19 -18.01
N ASN A 91 -60.20 -16.19 -17.30
CA ASN A 91 -61.62 -15.86 -17.16
C ASN A 91 -61.89 -14.64 -18.04
N GLN A 92 -62.69 -14.84 -19.11
CA GLN A 92 -62.97 -13.79 -20.09
C GLN A 92 -64.48 -13.58 -20.18
N GLU A 93 -64.92 -12.41 -19.89
CA GLU A 93 -66.30 -11.96 -20.13
C GLU A 93 -66.45 -11.66 -21.63
N ASN A 94 -67.26 -12.47 -22.34
CA ASN A 94 -67.59 -12.23 -23.74
C ASN A 94 -68.74 -11.21 -23.82
N VAL A 95 -68.45 -9.95 -24.06
CA VAL A 95 -69.41 -8.94 -24.47
C VAL A 95 -69.59 -8.98 -25.99
N SER A 96 -70.44 -9.83 -26.46
CA SER A 96 -70.79 -9.82 -27.91
C SER A 96 -71.92 -8.83 -28.11
N GLY A 97 -71.63 -7.71 -28.81
CA GLY A 97 -72.53 -6.56 -29.04
C GLY A 97 -73.68 -6.77 -29.98
N LEU A 98 -74.05 -7.98 -30.36
CA LEU A 98 -75.08 -8.24 -31.38
C LEU A 98 -76.07 -9.38 -31.10
N SER A 99 -76.16 -9.90 -29.91
CA SER A 99 -77.21 -10.87 -29.53
C SER A 99 -77.49 -10.78 -28.01
N ASN A 100 -78.75 -10.81 -27.65
CA ASN A 100 -79.32 -10.79 -26.31
C ASN A 100 -78.90 -12.04 -25.50
N SER A 101 -77.65 -12.32 -25.38
CA SER A 101 -77.12 -13.35 -24.50
C SER A 101 -76.38 -12.68 -23.32
N ASN A 102 -76.86 -12.90 -22.10
CA ASN A 102 -76.20 -12.53 -20.84
C ASN A 102 -74.71 -12.94 -20.94
N GLY A 103 -73.80 -11.98 -20.72
CA GLY A 103 -72.39 -12.25 -20.66
C GLY A 103 -72.13 -13.42 -19.71
N THR A 104 -71.68 -14.53 -20.24
CA THR A 104 -71.25 -15.68 -19.44
C THR A 104 -69.73 -15.65 -19.34
N ASP A 105 -69.24 -15.50 -18.12
CA ASP A 105 -67.83 -15.74 -17.79
C ASP A 105 -67.49 -17.17 -18.18
N ILE A 106 -66.56 -17.33 -19.11
CA ILE A 106 -66.10 -18.66 -19.55
C ILE A 106 -64.67 -18.85 -19.02
N PRO A 107 -64.51 -19.57 -17.91
CA PRO A 107 -63.18 -19.94 -17.45
C PRO A 107 -62.58 -20.95 -18.40
N THR A 108 -61.39 -20.62 -18.89
CA THR A 108 -60.68 -21.48 -19.87
C THR A 108 -59.31 -21.84 -19.28
N TRP A 109 -59.05 -23.14 -19.20
CA TRP A 109 -57.70 -23.66 -18.96
C TRP A 109 -57.10 -24.07 -20.28
N ASN A 110 -55.87 -23.54 -20.56
CA ASN A 110 -55.13 -23.94 -21.75
C ASN A 110 -53.74 -24.42 -21.32
N ASN A 111 -53.40 -25.64 -21.68
CA ASN A 111 -52.09 -26.24 -21.40
C ASN A 111 -51.39 -26.44 -22.74
N GLU A 112 -50.23 -25.85 -22.90
CA GLU A 112 -49.47 -25.87 -24.14
C GLU A 112 -48.03 -26.28 -23.90
N LEU A 113 -47.45 -27.08 -24.78
CA LEU A 113 -46.02 -27.28 -24.94
C LEU A 113 -45.54 -26.36 -26.06
N VAL A 114 -44.63 -25.48 -25.76
CA VAL A 114 -44.14 -24.48 -26.71
C VAL A 114 -42.63 -24.68 -26.89
N LEU A 115 -42.23 -24.96 -28.12
CA LEU A 115 -40.85 -24.98 -28.57
C LEU A 115 -40.57 -23.71 -29.35
N ARG A 116 -39.52 -22.97 -28.94
CA ARG A 116 -39.05 -21.79 -29.66
C ARG A 116 -37.59 -21.97 -30.03
N GLN A 117 -37.28 -21.79 -31.32
CA GLN A 117 -35.92 -21.86 -31.85
C GLN A 117 -35.62 -20.60 -32.65
N MET A 118 -34.63 -19.86 -32.23
CA MET A 118 -34.04 -18.81 -33.03
C MET A 118 -33.26 -19.43 -34.19
N ILE A 119 -33.59 -19.08 -35.41
CA ILE A 119 -32.93 -19.55 -36.65
C ILE A 119 -31.87 -18.56 -37.08
N PHE A 120 -32.21 -17.26 -37.03
CA PHE A 120 -31.31 -16.18 -37.39
C PHE A 120 -31.70 -14.89 -36.65
N ASP A 121 -30.73 -14.16 -36.14
CA ASP A 121 -30.94 -12.90 -35.42
C ASP A 121 -29.98 -11.78 -35.86
N GLY A 122 -29.55 -11.81 -37.14
CA GLY A 122 -28.58 -10.86 -37.65
C GLY A 122 -27.18 -11.01 -37.06
N PHE A 123 -26.81 -12.20 -36.55
CA PHE A 123 -25.59 -12.50 -35.82
C PHE A 123 -25.50 -11.87 -34.43
N ALA A 124 -26.60 -11.34 -33.85
CA ALA A 124 -26.60 -10.74 -32.51
C ALA A 124 -26.08 -11.71 -31.45
N THR A 125 -26.66 -12.93 -31.39
CA THR A 125 -26.24 -13.97 -30.44
C THR A 125 -24.78 -14.39 -30.67
N SER A 126 -24.35 -14.53 -31.93
CA SER A 126 -22.97 -14.90 -32.27
C SER A 126 -21.97 -13.83 -31.82
N ASN A 127 -22.26 -12.56 -32.12
CA ASN A 127 -21.41 -11.45 -31.67
C ASN A 127 -21.39 -11.30 -30.15
N GLU A 128 -22.52 -11.54 -29.47
CA GLU A 128 -22.62 -11.49 -28.02
C GLU A 128 -21.82 -12.62 -27.36
N VAL A 129 -21.84 -13.84 -27.89
CA VAL A 129 -20.98 -14.95 -27.45
C VAL A 129 -19.51 -14.60 -27.61
N ASN A 130 -19.12 -13.97 -28.72
CA ASN A 130 -17.76 -13.52 -28.97
C ASN A 130 -17.38 -12.39 -28.00
N ARG A 131 -18.27 -11.40 -27.76
CA ARG A 131 -18.08 -10.33 -26.79
C ARG A 131 -17.80 -10.89 -25.40
N LEU A 132 -18.65 -11.82 -24.94
CA LEU A 132 -18.49 -12.47 -23.63
C LEU A 132 -17.25 -13.36 -23.56
N GLY A 133 -16.83 -13.95 -24.69
CA GLY A 133 -15.57 -14.65 -24.81
C GLY A 133 -14.37 -13.73 -24.55
N GLN A 134 -14.36 -12.52 -25.10
CA GLN A 134 -13.34 -11.52 -24.84
C GLN A 134 -13.47 -10.95 -23.41
N ALA A 135 -14.70 -10.69 -22.95
CA ALA A 135 -14.93 -10.27 -21.56
C ALA A 135 -14.41 -11.31 -20.55
N GLN A 136 -14.55 -12.61 -20.81
CA GLN A 136 -13.95 -13.65 -19.99
C GLN A 136 -12.41 -13.57 -19.97
N ARG A 137 -11.77 -13.22 -21.11
CA ARG A 137 -10.31 -12.97 -21.16
C ARG A 137 -9.90 -11.74 -20.37
N VAL A 138 -10.71 -10.67 -20.41
CA VAL A 138 -10.52 -9.50 -19.54
C VAL A 138 -10.46 -9.94 -18.07
N ARG A 139 -11.45 -10.73 -17.60
CA ARG A 139 -11.50 -11.26 -16.24
C ARG A 139 -10.32 -12.16 -15.91
N TYR A 140 -9.82 -12.93 -16.86
CA TYR A 140 -8.61 -13.73 -16.71
C TYR A 140 -7.38 -12.86 -16.42
N TYR A 141 -7.18 -11.80 -17.21
CA TYR A 141 -6.05 -10.90 -17.01
C TYR A 141 -6.20 -10.03 -15.75
N GLU A 142 -7.44 -9.63 -15.39
CA GLU A 142 -7.69 -9.00 -14.08
C GLU A 142 -7.36 -9.92 -12.90
N LEU A 143 -7.64 -11.22 -13.03
CA LEU A 143 -7.22 -12.21 -12.02
C LEU A 143 -5.69 -12.31 -11.96
N GLN A 144 -5.03 -12.34 -13.11
CA GLN A 144 -3.56 -12.34 -13.16
C GLN A 144 -2.96 -11.08 -12.53
N SER A 145 -3.53 -9.91 -12.80
CA SER A 145 -3.14 -8.64 -12.18
C SER A 145 -3.31 -8.70 -10.65
N ALA A 146 -4.46 -9.17 -10.17
CA ALA A 146 -4.71 -9.31 -8.74
C ALA A 146 -3.70 -10.26 -8.07
N MET A 147 -3.36 -11.39 -8.73
CA MET A 147 -2.31 -12.29 -8.22
C MET A 147 -0.95 -11.62 -8.17
N GLN A 148 -0.55 -10.85 -9.20
CA GLN A 148 0.72 -10.10 -9.21
C GLN A 148 0.75 -9.05 -8.09
N ASN A 149 -0.35 -8.29 -7.92
CA ASN A 149 -0.45 -7.24 -6.92
C ASN A 149 -0.42 -7.79 -5.49
N VAL A 150 -1.18 -8.85 -5.20
CA VAL A 150 -1.18 -9.53 -3.89
C VAL A 150 0.20 -10.14 -3.62
N THR A 151 0.85 -10.72 -4.64
CA THR A 151 2.21 -11.25 -4.50
C THR A 151 3.21 -10.13 -4.23
N LEU A 152 3.10 -8.99 -4.90
CA LEU A 152 3.96 -7.84 -4.64
C LEU A 152 3.77 -7.31 -3.20
N GLU A 153 2.53 -7.20 -2.72
CA GLU A 153 2.24 -6.79 -1.34
C GLU A 153 2.81 -7.81 -0.34
N PHE A 154 2.65 -9.10 -0.62
CA PHE A 154 3.25 -10.17 0.18
C PHE A 154 4.78 -10.08 0.18
N MET A 155 5.42 -9.93 -0.98
CA MET A 155 6.87 -9.80 -1.10
C MET A 155 7.41 -8.59 -0.34
N ARG A 156 6.71 -7.45 -0.38
CA ARG A 156 7.07 -6.27 0.44
C ARG A 156 7.01 -6.59 1.92
N SER A 157 5.93 -7.20 2.39
CA SER A 157 5.80 -7.56 3.81
C SER A 157 6.82 -8.63 4.24
N TYR A 158 7.15 -9.56 3.35
CA TYR A 158 8.18 -10.58 3.55
C TYR A 158 9.57 -9.96 3.69
N ILE A 159 9.97 -9.13 2.74
CA ILE A 159 11.25 -8.41 2.73
C ILE A 159 11.35 -7.48 3.94
N ASP A 160 10.28 -6.75 4.27
CA ASP A 160 10.24 -5.89 5.46
C ASP A 160 10.34 -6.69 6.75
N THR A 161 9.75 -7.89 6.84
CA THR A 161 9.91 -8.76 8.01
C THR A 161 11.37 -9.21 8.19
N LEU A 162 12.05 -9.59 7.11
CA LEU A 162 13.50 -9.88 7.12
C LEU A 162 14.30 -8.67 7.57
N ARG A 163 14.02 -7.50 6.97
CA ARG A 163 14.65 -6.21 7.30
C ARG A 163 14.55 -5.91 8.78
N TYR A 164 13.35 -5.89 9.34
CA TYR A 164 13.14 -5.48 10.72
C TYR A 164 13.58 -6.53 11.74
N ARG A 165 13.63 -7.82 11.37
CA ARG A 165 14.34 -8.83 12.19
C ARG A 165 15.82 -8.47 12.30
N GLN A 166 16.47 -8.18 11.20
CA GLN A 166 17.90 -7.81 11.18
C GLN A 166 18.16 -6.48 11.88
N LEU A 167 17.33 -5.45 11.66
CA LEU A 167 17.45 -4.15 12.34
C LEU A 167 17.22 -4.25 13.85
N SER A 168 16.26 -5.08 14.28
CA SER A 168 16.02 -5.38 15.69
C SER A 168 17.26 -6.01 16.35
N ASP A 169 17.95 -6.93 15.67
CA ASP A 169 19.16 -7.56 16.19
C ASP A 169 20.34 -6.57 16.25
N TYR A 170 20.43 -5.65 15.29
CA TYR A 170 21.39 -4.54 15.37
C TYR A 170 21.08 -3.61 16.54
N ALA A 171 19.81 -3.29 16.78
CA ALA A 171 19.40 -2.43 17.88
C ALA A 171 19.63 -3.09 19.26
N LYS A 172 19.40 -4.42 19.40
CA LYS A 172 19.75 -5.19 20.60
C LYS A 172 21.25 -5.12 20.89
N THR A 173 22.07 -5.35 19.86
CA THR A 173 23.53 -5.28 19.98
C THR A 173 23.98 -3.88 20.38
N ASN A 174 23.40 -2.84 19.77
CA ASN A 174 23.69 -1.45 20.09
C ASN A 174 23.32 -1.10 21.54
N TYR A 175 22.14 -1.54 22.01
CA TYR A 175 21.71 -1.35 23.40
C TYR A 175 22.67 -2.03 24.39
N VAL A 176 23.02 -3.30 24.16
CA VAL A 176 23.95 -4.04 25.02
C VAL A 176 25.31 -3.34 25.08
N THR A 177 25.83 -2.87 23.94
CA THR A 177 27.10 -2.16 23.88
C THR A 177 27.07 -0.86 24.71
N HIS A 178 26.02 -0.05 24.54
CA HIS A 178 25.87 1.20 25.29
C HIS A 178 25.65 0.96 26.80
N LYS A 179 24.95 -0.11 27.17
CA LYS A 179 24.77 -0.52 28.57
C LYS A 179 26.08 -0.89 29.21
N GLN A 180 26.90 -1.71 28.53
CA GLN A 180 28.22 -2.09 29.01
C GLN A 180 29.17 -0.89 29.18
N LEU A 181 29.11 0.06 28.21
CA LEU A 181 29.90 1.30 28.30
C LEU A 181 29.42 2.16 29.45
N PHE A 182 28.12 2.34 29.64
CA PHE A 182 27.55 3.08 30.76
C PHE A 182 27.96 2.48 32.10
N ASP A 183 27.86 1.16 32.29
CA ASP A 183 28.21 0.49 33.52
C ASP A 183 29.72 0.69 33.85
N ARG A 184 30.60 0.51 32.85
CA ARG A 184 32.06 0.75 33.02
C ARG A 184 32.38 2.19 33.39
N ILE A 185 31.64 3.16 32.82
CA ILE A 185 31.87 4.58 33.15
C ILE A 185 31.35 4.89 34.53
N LYS A 186 30.21 4.34 34.91
CA LYS A 186 29.65 4.49 36.26
C LYS A 186 30.66 4.00 37.31
N GLU A 187 31.22 2.81 37.14
CA GLU A 187 32.26 2.28 38.02
C GLU A 187 33.47 3.22 38.14
N ARG A 188 33.93 3.80 37.03
CA ARG A 188 35.05 4.75 37.02
C ARG A 188 34.71 6.08 37.69
N VAL A 189 33.49 6.57 37.59
CA VAL A 189 33.02 7.79 38.28
C VAL A 189 32.88 7.53 39.76
N ASP A 190 32.28 6.38 40.13
CA ASP A 190 32.14 5.98 41.55
C ASP A 190 33.52 5.79 42.23
N ALA A 191 34.52 5.34 41.47
CA ALA A 191 35.91 5.25 41.91
C ALA A 191 36.68 6.61 41.89
N GLY A 192 36.04 7.70 41.44
CA GLY A 192 36.65 9.04 41.38
C GLY A 192 37.67 9.24 40.25
N VAL A 193 37.78 8.31 39.29
CA VAL A 193 38.74 8.36 38.16
C VAL A 193 38.15 8.86 36.85
N ALA A 194 36.84 9.13 36.80
CA ALA A 194 36.16 9.73 35.64
C ALA A 194 35.25 10.89 36.08
N ARG A 195 34.87 11.74 35.12
CA ARG A 195 34.06 12.92 35.41
C ARG A 195 32.56 12.58 35.39
N ARG A 196 31.77 13.22 36.25
CA ARG A 196 30.30 13.04 36.28
C ARG A 196 29.62 13.39 34.96
N VAL A 197 30.16 14.37 34.21
CA VAL A 197 29.63 14.73 32.87
C VAL A 197 29.74 13.57 31.88
N ASP A 198 30.79 12.75 31.98
CA ASP A 198 30.96 11.58 31.11
C ASP A 198 29.86 10.52 31.38
N LEU A 199 29.43 10.39 32.67
CA LEU A 199 28.32 9.51 33.05
C LEU A 199 26.96 10.02 32.47
N GLU A 200 26.71 11.32 32.54
CA GLU A 200 25.48 11.91 31.97
C GLU A 200 25.43 11.73 30.44
N GLN A 201 26.57 11.88 29.77
CA GLN A 201 26.64 11.60 28.31
C GLN A 201 26.37 10.14 27.99
N ALA A 202 26.99 9.22 28.75
CA ALA A 202 26.73 7.79 28.56
C ALA A 202 25.29 7.41 28.86
N SER A 203 24.66 8.02 29.87
CA SER A 203 23.23 7.85 30.19
C SER A 203 22.34 8.31 29.04
N GLY A 204 22.63 9.49 28.47
CA GLY A 204 21.88 9.98 27.29
C GLY A 204 21.99 9.08 26.06
N ARG A 205 23.19 8.52 25.79
CA ARG A 205 23.41 7.58 24.69
C ARG A 205 22.74 6.21 24.94
N LEU A 206 22.72 5.74 26.18
CA LEU A 206 21.99 4.52 26.55
C LEU A 206 20.49 4.69 26.36
N ALA A 207 19.91 5.81 26.81
CA ALA A 207 18.49 6.12 26.61
C ALA A 207 18.13 6.20 25.11
N LEU A 208 19.01 6.76 24.27
CA LEU A 208 18.82 6.76 22.82
C LEU A 208 18.88 5.34 22.24
N ALA A 209 19.81 4.50 22.69
CA ALA A 209 19.91 3.12 22.22
C ALA A 209 18.67 2.29 22.62
N GLU A 210 18.11 2.53 23.82
CA GLU A 210 16.87 1.90 24.28
C GLU A 210 15.67 2.37 23.45
N ALA A 211 15.55 3.66 23.16
CA ALA A 211 14.51 4.20 22.30
C ALA A 211 14.57 3.62 20.88
N ASN A 212 15.78 3.48 20.32
CA ASN A 212 15.97 2.83 19.02
C ASN A 212 15.54 1.36 19.04
N LEU A 213 15.88 0.62 20.11
CA LEU A 213 15.46 -0.78 20.27
C LEU A 213 13.94 -0.92 20.30
N LEU A 214 13.25 -0.09 21.09
CA LEU A 214 11.78 -0.09 21.16
C LEU A 214 11.16 0.24 19.80
N THR A 215 11.72 1.18 19.06
CA THR A 215 11.26 1.55 17.72
C THR A 215 11.39 0.38 16.74
N GLU A 216 12.54 -0.30 16.69
CA GLU A 216 12.72 -1.43 15.77
C GLU A 216 11.87 -2.64 16.16
N MET A 217 11.61 -2.87 17.45
CA MET A 217 10.68 -3.91 17.90
C MET A 217 9.24 -3.60 17.52
N THR A 218 8.81 -2.34 17.61
CA THR A 218 7.47 -1.91 17.17
C THR A 218 7.32 -2.09 15.66
N ASN A 219 8.32 -1.65 14.89
CA ASN A 219 8.33 -1.85 13.44
C ASN A 219 8.24 -3.33 13.06
N LEU A 220 8.99 -4.20 13.76
CA LEU A 220 8.94 -5.65 13.54
C LEU A 220 7.55 -6.22 13.84
N HIS A 221 6.90 -5.76 14.92
CA HIS A 221 5.53 -6.16 15.23
C HIS A 221 4.56 -5.78 14.10
N ASP A 222 4.64 -4.54 13.61
CA ASP A 222 3.75 -4.03 12.58
C ASP A 222 3.89 -4.76 11.24
N VAL A 223 5.13 -5.04 10.82
CA VAL A 223 5.35 -5.80 9.57
C VAL A 223 4.96 -7.27 9.71
N THR A 224 5.14 -7.85 10.91
CA THR A 224 4.68 -9.22 11.23
C THR A 224 3.17 -9.31 11.13
N ALA A 225 2.43 -8.32 11.66
CA ALA A 225 0.97 -8.26 11.55
C ALA A 225 0.50 -8.09 10.09
N ARG A 226 1.21 -7.28 9.27
CA ARG A 226 0.91 -7.17 7.84
C ARG A 226 1.13 -8.49 7.10
N MET A 227 2.24 -9.17 7.37
CA MET A 227 2.52 -10.47 6.77
C MET A 227 1.50 -11.51 7.19
N GLN A 228 1.10 -11.54 8.47
CA GLN A 228 0.04 -12.40 8.98
C GLN A 228 -1.30 -12.18 8.25
N ARG A 229 -1.67 -10.91 8.00
CA ARG A 229 -2.90 -10.59 7.23
C ARG A 229 -2.89 -11.22 5.84
N LEU A 230 -1.75 -11.22 5.17
CA LEU A 230 -1.60 -11.72 3.80
C LEU A 230 -1.47 -13.26 3.76
N LEU A 231 -0.71 -13.84 4.68
CA LEU A 231 -0.46 -15.28 4.76
C LEU A 231 -1.63 -16.04 5.39
N GLY A 232 -2.46 -15.36 6.22
CA GLY A 232 -3.54 -15.96 6.99
C GLY A 232 -3.09 -16.67 8.29
N GLU A 233 -1.78 -16.72 8.56
CA GLU A 233 -1.18 -17.29 9.76
C GLU A 233 0.07 -16.50 10.16
N LEU A 234 0.60 -16.74 11.36
CA LEU A 234 1.84 -16.13 11.79
C LEU A 234 3.01 -16.55 10.89
N PRO A 235 3.90 -15.63 10.50
CA PRO A 235 5.08 -15.97 9.73
C PRO A 235 6.01 -16.90 10.53
N PRO A 236 6.66 -17.86 9.88
CA PRO A 236 7.59 -18.77 10.54
C PRO A 236 8.75 -17.99 11.19
N PRO A 237 9.35 -18.55 12.26
CA PRO A 237 10.47 -17.91 12.96
C PRO A 237 11.69 -17.69 12.06
N THR A 238 11.92 -18.58 11.11
CA THR A 238 13.00 -18.46 10.11
C THR A 238 12.40 -18.24 8.73
N LEU A 239 12.92 -17.24 8.00
CA LEU A 239 12.55 -16.92 6.63
C LEU A 239 13.78 -17.07 5.74
N GLU A 240 13.59 -17.64 4.55
CA GLU A 240 14.64 -17.74 3.55
C GLU A 240 14.96 -16.36 2.94
N GLN A 241 16.23 -16.14 2.55
CA GLN A 241 16.54 -14.97 1.74
C GLN A 241 15.97 -15.17 0.33
N PRO A 242 15.24 -14.19 -0.21
CA PRO A 242 14.68 -14.33 -1.54
C PRO A 242 15.78 -14.30 -2.59
N GLU A 243 15.74 -15.26 -3.53
CA GLU A 243 16.73 -15.36 -4.63
C GLU A 243 16.17 -14.90 -5.99
N PHE A 244 14.90 -14.52 -6.07
CA PHE A 244 14.21 -14.18 -7.32
C PHE A 244 14.87 -13.03 -8.10
N TYR A 245 15.66 -12.19 -7.44
CA TYR A 245 16.41 -11.09 -8.05
C TYR A 245 17.82 -11.49 -8.56
N SER A 246 18.25 -12.72 -8.34
CA SER A 246 19.59 -13.20 -8.70
C SER A 246 19.84 -13.17 -10.22
N THR A 247 18.79 -13.34 -11.04
CA THR A 247 18.87 -13.28 -12.50
C THR A 247 19.11 -11.87 -13.05
N GLY A 248 19.00 -10.83 -12.21
CA GLY A 248 19.17 -9.44 -12.63
C GLY A 248 17.98 -8.87 -13.43
N ALA A 249 18.03 -7.57 -13.68
CA ALA A 249 17.10 -6.88 -14.57
C ALA A 249 17.63 -6.92 -16.01
N GLU A 250 16.78 -6.56 -16.96
CA GLU A 250 17.14 -6.37 -18.37
C GLU A 250 18.28 -5.36 -18.53
N ALA A 251 18.96 -5.38 -19.68
CA ALA A 251 20.13 -4.53 -19.91
C ALA A 251 19.76 -3.04 -19.96
N THR A 252 18.59 -2.70 -20.51
CA THR A 252 18.11 -1.33 -20.62
C THR A 252 16.68 -1.16 -20.10
N ALA A 253 16.32 0.06 -19.73
CA ALA A 253 14.94 0.39 -19.35
C ALA A 253 13.95 0.16 -20.51
N VAL A 254 14.40 0.34 -21.75
CA VAL A 254 13.60 0.08 -22.95
C VAL A 254 13.29 -1.42 -23.09
N ASP A 255 14.28 -2.29 -22.85
CA ASP A 255 14.06 -3.73 -22.90
C ASP A 255 13.11 -4.19 -21.78
N ALA A 256 13.27 -3.62 -20.58
CA ALA A 256 12.34 -3.87 -19.48
C ALA A 256 10.90 -3.45 -19.81
N LEU A 257 10.72 -2.33 -20.53
CA LEU A 257 9.41 -1.89 -21.03
C LEU A 257 8.84 -2.82 -22.08
N ARG A 258 9.66 -3.33 -23.02
CA ARG A 258 9.21 -4.31 -24.01
C ARG A 258 8.65 -5.56 -23.36
N VAL A 259 9.35 -6.10 -22.35
CA VAL A 259 8.86 -7.23 -21.56
C VAL A 259 7.52 -6.91 -20.89
N ALA A 260 7.40 -5.72 -20.30
CA ALA A 260 6.17 -5.29 -19.64
C ALA A 260 4.99 -5.18 -20.63
N TYR A 261 5.20 -4.56 -21.79
CA TYR A 261 4.14 -4.43 -22.80
C TYR A 261 3.67 -5.77 -23.38
N LEU A 262 4.54 -6.79 -23.35
CA LEU A 262 4.16 -8.13 -23.77
C LEU A 262 3.44 -8.94 -22.68
N LYS A 263 3.70 -8.66 -21.38
CA LYS A 263 3.32 -9.58 -20.30
C LYS A 263 2.50 -8.95 -19.18
N ASN A 264 2.44 -7.61 -19.09
CA ASN A 264 1.70 -6.94 -18.03
C ASN A 264 0.20 -7.25 -18.14
N PRO A 265 -0.41 -7.88 -17.12
CA PRO A 265 -1.79 -8.32 -17.21
C PRO A 265 -2.80 -7.16 -17.22
N ASP A 266 -2.49 -6.00 -16.64
CA ASP A 266 -3.36 -4.83 -16.67
C ASP A 266 -3.49 -4.30 -18.10
N LEU A 267 -2.36 -4.18 -18.81
CA LEU A 267 -2.38 -3.79 -20.22
C LEU A 267 -3.10 -4.81 -21.09
N LEU A 268 -2.83 -6.11 -20.88
CA LEU A 268 -3.47 -7.17 -21.65
C LEU A 268 -4.99 -7.20 -21.43
N SER A 269 -5.46 -6.90 -20.20
CA SER A 269 -6.90 -6.81 -19.93
C SER A 269 -7.57 -5.70 -20.75
N THR A 270 -6.95 -4.53 -20.89
CA THR A 270 -7.49 -3.42 -21.69
C THR A 270 -7.49 -3.71 -23.18
N ILE A 271 -6.51 -4.44 -23.69
CA ILE A 271 -6.46 -4.88 -25.09
C ILE A 271 -7.63 -5.83 -25.40
N GLU A 272 -7.92 -6.80 -24.52
CA GLU A 272 -9.06 -7.69 -24.68
C GLU A 272 -10.40 -6.97 -24.52
N ASP A 273 -10.46 -5.92 -23.69
CA ASP A 273 -11.67 -5.09 -23.51
C ASP A 273 -12.02 -4.33 -24.80
N ILE A 274 -11.02 -3.84 -25.54
CA ILE A 274 -11.24 -3.25 -26.88
C ILE A 274 -11.90 -4.27 -27.82
N GLN A 275 -11.46 -5.54 -27.78
CA GLN A 275 -12.08 -6.58 -28.64
C GLN A 275 -13.50 -6.87 -28.17
N ALA A 276 -13.78 -6.92 -26.88
CA ALA A 276 -15.11 -7.05 -26.34
C ALA A 276 -16.03 -5.90 -26.82
N SER A 277 -15.55 -4.65 -26.70
CA SER A 277 -16.28 -3.46 -27.14
C SER A 277 -16.55 -3.43 -28.64
N LYS A 278 -15.63 -3.93 -29.49
CA LYS A 278 -15.85 -4.10 -30.93
C LYS A 278 -16.99 -5.07 -31.22
N TYR A 279 -17.06 -6.18 -30.49
CA TYR A 279 -18.19 -7.13 -30.64
C TYR A 279 -19.50 -6.55 -30.10
N GLU A 280 -19.46 -5.68 -29.05
CA GLU A 280 -20.65 -4.97 -28.56
C GLU A 280 -21.25 -4.08 -29.65
N VAL A 281 -20.43 -3.34 -30.41
CA VAL A 281 -20.89 -2.55 -31.55
C VAL A 281 -21.60 -3.45 -32.57
N LYS A 282 -20.95 -4.58 -32.98
CA LYS A 282 -21.54 -5.54 -33.93
C LYS A 282 -22.85 -6.15 -33.43
N THR A 283 -22.98 -6.38 -32.13
CA THR A 283 -24.21 -6.87 -31.50
C THR A 283 -25.35 -5.85 -31.62
N LYS A 284 -25.05 -4.55 -31.54
CA LYS A 284 -26.06 -3.49 -31.76
C LYS A 284 -26.40 -3.28 -33.23
N GLU A 285 -25.40 -3.40 -34.13
CA GLU A 285 -25.60 -3.33 -35.57
C GLU A 285 -26.50 -4.47 -36.10
N ALA A 286 -26.51 -5.62 -35.44
CA ALA A 286 -27.37 -6.76 -35.76
C ALA A 286 -28.87 -6.41 -35.76
N LYS A 287 -29.30 -5.33 -35.09
CA LYS A 287 -30.67 -4.84 -35.11
C LYS A 287 -31.12 -4.33 -36.49
N TYR A 288 -30.19 -4.01 -37.39
CA TYR A 288 -30.49 -3.66 -38.79
C TYR A 288 -30.61 -4.88 -39.70
N MET A 289 -30.55 -6.09 -39.14
CA MET A 289 -30.76 -7.33 -39.87
C MET A 289 -32.11 -7.94 -39.50
N PRO A 290 -32.73 -8.74 -40.42
CA PRO A 290 -33.94 -9.46 -40.09
C PRO A 290 -33.69 -10.54 -39.02
N ARG A 291 -34.74 -10.86 -38.27
CA ARG A 291 -34.75 -11.96 -37.31
C ARG A 291 -35.73 -13.04 -37.79
N LEU A 292 -35.31 -14.30 -37.70
CA LEU A 292 -36.09 -15.47 -38.04
C LEU A 292 -36.23 -16.36 -36.80
N ASP A 293 -37.46 -16.58 -36.37
CA ASP A 293 -37.79 -17.45 -35.23
C ASP A 293 -38.74 -18.57 -35.69
N LEU A 294 -38.46 -19.80 -35.32
CA LEU A 294 -39.33 -20.94 -35.48
C LEU A 294 -40.03 -21.23 -34.13
N GLN A 295 -41.34 -21.30 -34.18
CA GLN A 295 -42.14 -21.69 -33.01
C GLN A 295 -43.03 -22.90 -33.37
N ALA A 296 -42.93 -23.94 -32.52
CA ALA A 296 -43.90 -25.04 -32.58
C ALA A 296 -44.68 -25.04 -31.25
N ARG A 297 -46.00 -25.12 -31.37
CA ARG A 297 -46.89 -25.16 -30.23
C ARG A 297 -47.76 -26.41 -30.33
N LYS A 298 -47.73 -27.24 -29.28
CA LYS A 298 -48.59 -28.40 -29.14
C LYS A 298 -49.59 -28.12 -28.02
N ASN A 299 -50.87 -28.14 -28.33
CA ASN A 299 -51.89 -28.07 -27.30
C ASN A 299 -51.99 -29.41 -26.55
N LEU A 300 -51.86 -29.41 -25.22
CA LEU A 300 -51.94 -30.59 -24.36
C LEU A 300 -53.33 -30.81 -23.76
N GLY A 301 -54.24 -29.85 -24.01
CA GLY A 301 -55.63 -29.92 -23.55
C GLY A 301 -56.15 -28.54 -23.18
N THR A 302 -57.37 -28.26 -23.65
CA THR A 302 -58.13 -27.05 -23.28
C THR A 302 -59.39 -27.52 -22.57
N SER A 303 -59.62 -27.03 -21.36
CA SER A 303 -60.86 -27.33 -20.60
C SER A 303 -61.70 -26.06 -20.57
N ASN A 304 -62.89 -26.15 -21.17
CA ASN A 304 -63.96 -25.16 -21.04
C ASN A 304 -65.05 -25.74 -20.20
N ASP A 305 -65.65 -24.98 -19.29
CA ASP A 305 -66.75 -25.46 -18.43
C ASP A 305 -67.95 -25.90 -19.29
N GLY A 306 -68.01 -27.24 -19.55
CA GLY A 306 -69.16 -27.91 -20.13
C GLY A 306 -69.39 -27.84 -21.63
N ARG A 307 -68.53 -27.23 -22.42
CA ARG A 307 -68.60 -27.22 -23.87
C ARG A 307 -67.29 -27.67 -24.51
N ASN A 308 -67.30 -28.85 -25.13
CA ASN A 308 -66.17 -29.36 -25.89
C ASN A 308 -65.95 -28.45 -27.14
N SER A 309 -65.21 -27.37 -27.00
CA SER A 309 -64.63 -26.65 -28.10
C SER A 309 -63.30 -27.28 -28.46
N THR A 310 -63.23 -28.16 -29.35
CA THR A 310 -62.07 -28.88 -29.89
C THR A 310 -61.30 -28.01 -30.91
N SER A 311 -61.10 -26.72 -30.64
CA SER A 311 -60.20 -25.88 -31.43
C SER A 311 -58.81 -25.75 -30.82
N ALA A 312 -58.27 -26.88 -30.38
CA ALA A 312 -56.88 -26.95 -29.99
C ALA A 312 -56.05 -27.26 -31.24
N ALA A 313 -55.59 -26.25 -31.94
CA ALA A 313 -54.71 -26.41 -33.09
C ALA A 313 -53.26 -26.51 -32.67
N ASP A 314 -52.55 -27.53 -33.12
CA ASP A 314 -51.11 -27.55 -33.15
C ASP A 314 -50.62 -26.50 -34.13
N LEU A 315 -49.64 -25.70 -33.80
CA LEU A 315 -49.13 -24.61 -34.61
C LEU A 315 -47.64 -24.83 -34.89
N LEU A 316 -47.25 -24.74 -36.14
CA LEU A 316 -45.85 -24.57 -36.54
C LEU A 316 -45.74 -23.23 -37.29
N GLU A 317 -44.97 -22.34 -36.76
CA GLU A 317 -44.88 -20.97 -37.27
C GLU A 317 -43.42 -20.60 -37.51
N LEU A 318 -43.10 -20.04 -38.67
CA LEU A 318 -41.81 -19.38 -38.96
C LEU A 318 -42.09 -17.89 -39.09
N THR A 319 -41.57 -17.13 -38.15
CA THR A 319 -41.76 -15.69 -38.10
C THR A 319 -40.50 -14.97 -38.58
N ALA A 320 -40.61 -14.14 -39.61
CA ALA A 320 -39.58 -13.19 -40.02
C ALA A 320 -39.97 -11.80 -39.52
N SER A 321 -39.15 -11.21 -38.69
CA SER A 321 -39.35 -9.85 -38.17
C SER A 321 -38.23 -8.93 -38.60
N PHE A 322 -38.58 -7.73 -39.08
CA PHE A 322 -37.61 -6.70 -39.44
C PHE A 322 -38.15 -5.34 -39.03
N ASN A 323 -37.38 -4.61 -38.25
CA ASN A 323 -37.75 -3.29 -37.80
C ASN A 323 -37.31 -2.24 -38.83
N LEU A 324 -38.28 -1.57 -39.47
CA LEU A 324 -38.00 -0.54 -40.46
C LEU A 324 -37.67 0.82 -39.86
N PHE A 325 -38.25 1.14 -38.70
CA PHE A 325 -38.03 2.42 -38.01
C PHE A 325 -38.44 2.35 -36.54
N ASN A 326 -37.55 2.76 -35.64
CA ASN A 326 -37.83 2.83 -34.21
C ASN A 326 -37.44 4.18 -33.58
N GLY A 327 -37.67 5.29 -34.28
CA GLY A 327 -37.43 6.63 -33.77
C GLY A 327 -35.95 6.96 -33.54
N PHE A 328 -35.04 6.48 -34.39
CA PHE A 328 -33.57 6.64 -34.30
C PHE A 328 -32.90 6.01 -33.07
N SER A 329 -33.63 5.25 -32.27
CA SER A 329 -33.14 4.61 -31.06
C SER A 329 -31.94 3.69 -31.35
N ASP A 330 -32.00 2.87 -32.43
CA ASP A 330 -30.91 1.96 -32.79
C ASP A 330 -29.64 2.71 -33.22
N LYS A 331 -29.79 3.81 -33.98
CA LYS A 331 -28.67 4.68 -34.33
C LYS A 331 -28.00 5.27 -33.09
N ALA A 332 -28.80 5.77 -32.14
CA ALA A 332 -28.28 6.31 -30.90
C ALA A 332 -27.57 5.23 -30.04
N ALA A 333 -28.13 4.00 -29.99
CA ALA A 333 -27.52 2.87 -29.27
C ALA A 333 -26.18 2.45 -29.90
N ILE A 334 -26.05 2.44 -31.22
CA ILE A 334 -24.78 2.16 -31.91
C ILE A 334 -23.78 3.27 -31.62
N SER A 335 -24.17 4.55 -31.73
CA SER A 335 -23.30 5.67 -31.41
C SER A 335 -22.81 5.60 -29.94
N GLN A 336 -23.69 5.26 -29.02
CA GLN A 336 -23.31 5.05 -27.60
C GLN A 336 -22.26 3.94 -27.45
N THR A 337 -22.40 2.82 -28.18
CA THR A 337 -21.42 1.73 -28.08
C THR A 337 -20.08 2.06 -28.76
N ILE A 338 -20.10 2.92 -29.79
CA ILE A 338 -18.89 3.45 -30.41
C ILE A 338 -18.12 4.31 -29.38
N GLU A 339 -18.82 5.17 -28.61
CA GLU A 339 -18.18 5.95 -27.56
C GLU A 339 -17.63 5.06 -26.44
N LYS A 340 -18.29 3.96 -26.10
CA LYS A 340 -17.70 2.96 -25.16
C LYS A 340 -16.42 2.33 -25.71
N LEU A 341 -16.38 2.04 -27.02
CA LEU A 341 -15.16 1.56 -27.66
C LEU A 341 -14.04 2.60 -27.60
N ASN A 342 -14.35 3.90 -27.76
CA ASN A 342 -13.40 4.98 -27.59
C ASN A 342 -12.88 5.03 -26.15
N VAL A 343 -13.76 4.88 -25.14
CA VAL A 343 -13.35 4.75 -23.72
C VAL A 343 -12.40 3.57 -23.53
N SER A 344 -12.65 2.40 -24.12
CA SER A 344 -11.74 1.24 -24.01
C SER A 344 -10.38 1.53 -24.66
N ASN A 345 -10.32 2.29 -25.75
CA ASN A 345 -9.05 2.73 -26.36
C ASN A 345 -8.30 3.69 -25.43
N ASP A 346 -8.96 4.67 -24.82
CA ASP A 346 -8.35 5.62 -23.89
C ASP A 346 -7.83 4.91 -22.63
N LEU A 347 -8.56 3.90 -22.13
CA LEU A 347 -8.12 3.07 -21.00
C LEU A 347 -6.86 2.26 -21.33
N ARG A 348 -6.74 1.73 -22.57
CA ARG A 348 -5.51 1.09 -23.02
C ARG A 348 -4.36 2.09 -23.08
N ASP A 349 -4.57 3.29 -23.62
CA ASP A 349 -3.52 4.31 -23.69
C ASP A 349 -3.08 4.74 -22.29
N LYS A 350 -4.04 4.86 -21.36
CA LYS A 350 -3.72 5.08 -19.94
C LYS A 350 -2.89 3.93 -19.37
N ALA A 351 -3.24 2.68 -19.63
CA ALA A 351 -2.49 1.52 -19.16
C ALA A 351 -1.05 1.50 -19.72
N CYS A 352 -0.83 1.93 -20.98
CA CYS A 352 0.50 2.11 -21.56
C CYS A 352 1.34 3.13 -20.76
N VAL A 353 0.75 4.29 -20.41
CA VAL A 353 1.43 5.34 -19.65
C VAL A 353 1.74 4.90 -18.23
N ASP A 354 0.78 4.29 -17.55
CA ASP A 354 0.93 3.79 -16.16
C ASP A 354 2.01 2.70 -16.08
N THR A 355 2.00 1.74 -17.01
CA THR A 355 3.01 0.68 -17.09
C THR A 355 4.39 1.27 -17.36
N ARG A 356 4.51 2.24 -18.29
CA ARG A 356 5.75 2.94 -18.57
C ARG A 356 6.31 3.60 -17.32
N GLN A 357 5.49 4.39 -16.63
CA GLN A 357 5.92 5.07 -15.40
C GLN A 357 6.40 4.08 -14.33
N MET A 358 5.61 3.03 -14.05
CA MET A 358 5.93 2.04 -13.02
C MET A 358 7.26 1.33 -13.33
N VAL A 359 7.42 0.85 -14.55
CA VAL A 359 8.60 0.06 -14.95
C VAL A 359 9.86 0.93 -15.01
N THR A 360 9.77 2.15 -15.57
CA THR A 360 10.93 3.04 -15.65
C THR A 360 11.39 3.51 -14.28
N ILE A 361 10.47 3.81 -13.36
CA ILE A 361 10.84 4.16 -11.98
C ILE A 361 11.50 2.96 -11.29
N ALA A 362 10.89 1.77 -11.35
CA ALA A 362 11.43 0.59 -10.70
C ALA A 362 12.81 0.19 -11.25
N TYR A 363 13.02 0.31 -12.57
CA TYR A 363 14.31 0.07 -13.22
C TYR A 363 15.39 1.07 -12.77
N ASN A 364 15.04 2.36 -12.74
CA ASN A 364 15.94 3.39 -12.25
C ASN A 364 16.29 3.20 -10.77
N ASP A 365 15.29 2.85 -9.93
CA ASP A 365 15.51 2.56 -8.52
C ASP A 365 16.53 1.43 -8.34
N ILE A 366 16.44 0.33 -9.11
CA ILE A 366 17.42 -0.77 -9.06
C ILE A 366 18.83 -0.27 -9.37
N LYS A 367 19.00 0.53 -10.41
CA LYS A 367 20.32 1.05 -10.82
C LYS A 367 20.90 1.95 -9.72
N GLN A 368 20.12 2.91 -9.25
CA GLN A 368 20.55 3.90 -8.25
C GLN A 368 20.81 3.27 -6.88
N LEU A 369 19.93 2.37 -6.44
CA LEU A 369 20.10 1.69 -5.16
C LEU A 369 21.32 0.76 -5.15
N LYS A 370 21.63 0.08 -6.26
CA LYS A 370 22.85 -0.74 -6.37
C LYS A 370 24.12 0.11 -6.29
N GLU A 371 24.14 1.27 -6.93
CA GLU A 371 25.26 2.20 -6.79
C GLU A 371 25.38 2.72 -5.36
N GLN A 372 24.26 3.12 -4.74
CA GLN A 372 24.23 3.53 -3.33
C GLN A 372 24.69 2.43 -2.39
N LEU A 373 24.30 1.18 -2.64
CA LEU A 373 24.71 0.03 -1.82
C LEU A 373 26.23 -0.12 -1.77
N THR A 374 26.92 0.10 -2.90
CA THR A 374 28.39 0.08 -2.97
C THR A 374 29.01 1.14 -2.05
N TYR A 375 28.47 2.36 -2.04
CA TYR A 375 28.97 3.41 -1.15
C TYR A 375 28.59 3.17 0.32
N ARG A 376 27.39 2.61 0.60
CA ARG A 376 26.97 2.24 1.96
C ARG A 376 27.85 1.12 2.54
N ASP A 377 28.23 0.14 1.71
CA ASP A 377 29.15 -0.92 2.12
C ASP A 377 30.53 -0.36 2.46
N ALA A 378 31.08 0.49 1.59
CA ALA A 378 32.37 1.15 1.84
C ALA A 378 32.32 2.01 3.10
N HIS A 379 31.24 2.77 3.33
CA HIS A 379 31.03 3.58 4.52
C HIS A 379 30.98 2.70 5.78
N GLN A 380 30.13 1.64 5.79
CA GLN A 380 30.01 0.73 6.91
C GLN A 380 31.37 0.13 7.30
N LYS A 381 32.13 -0.41 6.31
CA LYS A 381 33.46 -1.00 6.55
C LYS A 381 34.46 0.01 7.11
N SER A 382 34.45 1.24 6.60
CA SER A 382 35.34 2.31 7.08
C SER A 382 35.05 2.69 8.53
N ILE A 383 33.77 2.82 8.89
CA ILE A 383 33.37 3.13 10.27
C ILE A 383 33.63 1.95 11.20
N GLU A 384 33.46 0.69 10.74
CA GLU A 384 33.82 -0.50 11.52
C GLU A 384 35.30 -0.49 11.90
N ASN A 385 36.18 -0.22 10.94
CA ASN A 385 37.63 -0.11 11.17
C ASN A 385 37.95 1.06 12.12
N ALA A 386 37.33 2.21 11.95
CA ALA A 386 37.51 3.37 12.85
C ALA A 386 37.05 3.02 14.27
N ARG A 387 35.92 2.35 14.42
CA ARG A 387 35.35 1.90 15.70
C ARG A 387 36.32 0.99 16.45
N GLU A 388 36.90 -0.01 15.76
CA GLU A 388 37.89 -0.91 16.39
C GLU A 388 39.15 -0.15 16.84
N ALA A 389 39.65 0.76 16.01
CA ALA A 389 40.80 1.58 16.34
C ALA A 389 40.51 2.49 17.55
N TYR A 390 39.36 3.15 17.59
CA TYR A 390 38.96 4.04 18.67
C TYR A 390 38.74 3.29 19.99
N ARG A 391 38.16 2.07 19.93
CA ARG A 391 38.03 1.21 21.11
C ARG A 391 39.39 0.86 21.70
N LYS A 392 40.37 0.44 20.89
CA LYS A 392 41.73 0.15 21.32
C LYS A 392 42.44 1.39 21.90
N GLN A 393 42.27 2.58 21.29
CA GLN A 393 42.84 3.84 21.76
C GLN A 393 42.17 4.32 23.05
N PHE A 394 40.88 4.10 23.24
CA PHE A 394 40.18 4.41 24.48
C PHE A 394 40.65 3.54 25.65
N ASP A 395 40.85 2.25 25.43
CA ASP A 395 41.32 1.32 26.45
C ASP A 395 42.71 1.72 27.00
N ILE A 396 43.58 2.32 26.17
CA ILE A 396 44.91 2.83 26.60
C ILE A 396 44.88 4.33 26.97
N GLY A 397 43.71 4.95 27.03
CA GLY A 397 43.52 6.34 27.46
C GLY A 397 43.90 7.43 26.43
N GLN A 398 44.14 7.07 25.17
CA GLN A 398 44.48 8.03 24.10
C GLN A 398 43.27 8.66 23.41
N ARG A 399 42.05 8.17 23.64
CA ARG A 399 40.80 8.70 23.10
C ARG A 399 39.82 9.00 24.21
N THR A 400 38.94 9.95 23.94
CA THR A 400 37.88 10.32 24.86
C THR A 400 36.70 9.33 24.76
N LEU A 401 35.91 9.28 25.84
CA LEU A 401 34.66 8.51 25.84
C LEU A 401 33.68 8.99 24.76
N LEU A 402 33.65 10.31 24.55
CA LEU A 402 32.74 10.90 23.53
C LEU A 402 33.06 10.35 22.15
N ASP A 403 34.35 10.30 21.77
CA ASP A 403 34.77 9.73 20.48
C ASP A 403 34.31 8.28 20.32
N LEU A 404 34.40 7.48 21.41
CA LEU A 404 33.95 6.08 21.39
C LEU A 404 32.42 5.95 21.23
N LEU A 405 31.65 6.71 22.03
CA LEU A 405 30.19 6.69 22.01
C LEU A 405 29.64 7.19 20.66
N ASP A 406 30.25 8.21 20.08
CA ASP A 406 29.86 8.75 18.78
C ASP A 406 30.14 7.75 17.67
N THR A 407 31.30 7.09 17.69
CA THR A 407 31.67 6.08 16.69
C THR A 407 30.81 4.82 16.80
N GLU A 408 30.44 4.38 18.00
CA GLU A 408 29.48 3.26 18.19
C GLU A 408 28.10 3.60 17.59
N ASN A 409 27.62 4.82 17.83
CA ASN A 409 26.35 5.26 17.23
C ASN A 409 26.45 5.40 15.70
N GLU A 410 27.55 5.94 15.17
CA GLU A 410 27.78 6.07 13.73
C GLU A 410 27.84 4.68 13.06
N TYR A 411 28.51 3.72 13.68
CA TYR A 411 28.56 2.35 13.20
C TYR A 411 27.16 1.71 13.15
N PHE A 412 26.36 1.89 14.20
CA PHE A 412 24.98 1.43 14.20
C PHE A 412 24.17 2.04 13.05
N GLN A 413 24.29 3.36 12.84
CA GLN A 413 23.57 4.04 11.75
C GLN A 413 24.07 3.59 10.36
N ALA A 414 25.38 3.38 10.20
CA ALA A 414 25.97 2.88 8.96
C ALA A 414 25.45 1.47 8.61
N LYS A 415 25.39 0.56 9.59
CA LYS A 415 24.81 -0.78 9.42
C LYS A 415 23.34 -0.73 9.04
N ARG A 416 22.55 0.11 9.73
CA ARG A 416 21.13 0.31 9.38
C ARG A 416 20.97 0.82 7.96
N ALA A 417 21.77 1.82 7.56
CA ALA A 417 21.71 2.41 6.23
C ALA A 417 22.07 1.40 5.14
N TYR A 418 23.10 0.58 5.35
CA TYR A 418 23.48 -0.50 4.44
C TYR A 418 22.35 -1.52 4.31
N SER A 419 21.87 -2.06 5.44
CA SER A 419 20.82 -3.07 5.45
C SER A 419 19.52 -2.56 4.80
N ASN A 420 19.09 -1.33 5.11
CA ASN A 420 17.92 -0.74 4.46
C ASN A 420 18.08 -0.66 2.96
N THR A 421 19.24 -0.18 2.46
CA THR A 421 19.49 -0.07 1.02
C THR A 421 19.50 -1.45 0.34
N ASP A 422 20.04 -2.48 0.98
CA ASP A 422 20.03 -3.85 0.45
C ASP A 422 18.60 -4.40 0.28
N PHE A 423 17.74 -4.24 1.30
CA PHE A 423 16.34 -4.64 1.21
C PHE A 423 15.52 -3.75 0.27
N ASP A 424 15.90 -2.48 0.10
CA ASP A 424 15.28 -1.60 -0.89
C ASP A 424 15.59 -2.05 -2.31
N VAL A 425 16.81 -2.55 -2.59
CA VAL A 425 17.17 -3.19 -3.88
C VAL A 425 16.23 -4.37 -4.14
N GLN A 426 16.05 -5.26 -3.16
CA GLN A 426 15.17 -6.44 -3.31
C GLN A 426 13.72 -6.01 -3.59
N THR A 427 13.24 -4.99 -2.90
CA THR A 427 11.89 -4.45 -3.10
C THR A 427 11.74 -3.81 -4.48
N ALA A 428 12.77 -3.12 -4.99
CA ALA A 428 12.77 -2.53 -6.33
C ALA A 428 12.68 -3.60 -7.42
N TYR A 429 13.39 -4.74 -7.27
CA TYR A 429 13.24 -5.88 -8.16
C TYR A 429 11.82 -6.48 -8.14
N ALA A 430 11.24 -6.64 -6.95
CA ALA A 430 9.86 -7.13 -6.84
C ALA A 430 8.87 -6.21 -7.57
N ARG A 431 9.06 -4.88 -7.46
CA ARG A 431 8.25 -3.88 -8.21
C ARG A 431 8.44 -3.98 -9.71
N LEU A 432 9.69 -4.13 -10.17
CA LEU A 432 9.97 -4.27 -11.60
C LEU A 432 9.27 -5.50 -12.16
N TYR A 433 9.48 -6.66 -11.55
CA TYR A 433 8.88 -7.91 -12.03
C TYR A 433 7.36 -7.93 -11.93
N ALA A 434 6.77 -7.29 -10.92
CA ALA A 434 5.32 -7.11 -10.84
C ALA A 434 4.81 -6.20 -11.97
N GLY A 435 5.50 -5.08 -12.23
CA GLY A 435 5.19 -4.19 -13.35
C GLY A 435 5.32 -4.84 -14.73
N GLN A 436 6.20 -5.84 -14.86
CA GLN A 436 6.34 -6.67 -16.04
C GLN A 436 5.32 -7.83 -16.10
N GLY A 437 4.58 -8.13 -15.01
CA GLY A 437 3.73 -9.32 -14.91
C GLY A 437 4.51 -10.62 -14.73
N GLU A 438 5.79 -10.55 -14.38
CA GLU A 438 6.71 -11.70 -14.28
C GLU A 438 7.05 -12.12 -12.84
N LEU A 439 6.54 -11.42 -11.81
CA LEU A 439 6.94 -11.68 -10.41
C LEU A 439 6.65 -13.13 -9.99
N LEU A 440 5.46 -13.66 -10.31
CA LEU A 440 5.10 -15.04 -10.02
C LEU A 440 6.03 -16.05 -10.71
N ASN A 441 6.37 -15.80 -11.98
CA ASN A 441 7.28 -16.66 -12.74
C ASN A 441 8.70 -16.64 -12.16
N LYS A 442 9.18 -15.47 -11.70
CA LYS A 442 10.49 -15.32 -11.06
C LYS A 442 10.57 -16.03 -9.70
N ILE A 443 9.45 -16.10 -8.98
CA ILE A 443 9.34 -16.90 -7.74
C ILE A 443 9.16 -18.41 -8.06
N GLY A 444 8.80 -18.74 -9.29
CA GLY A 444 8.56 -20.11 -9.73
C GLY A 444 7.22 -20.67 -9.27
N THR A 445 6.22 -19.79 -9.13
CA THR A 445 4.88 -20.16 -8.66
C THR A 445 3.80 -19.79 -9.66
N GLN A 446 2.72 -20.58 -9.69
CA GLN A 446 1.52 -20.31 -10.48
C GLN A 446 0.31 -20.85 -9.70
N ARG A 447 -0.85 -20.21 -9.90
CA ARG A 447 -2.08 -20.76 -9.33
C ARG A 447 -2.44 -22.05 -10.05
N GLN A 448 -2.59 -23.14 -9.30
CA GLN A 448 -3.05 -24.41 -9.84
C GLN A 448 -4.49 -24.28 -10.39
N GLY A 449 -4.78 -24.98 -11.49
CA GLY A 449 -6.12 -25.06 -12.09
C GLY A 449 -6.52 -23.87 -12.97
N LEU A 450 -5.62 -22.92 -13.27
CA LEU A 450 -5.87 -21.93 -14.31
C LEU A 450 -5.50 -22.51 -15.68
N PRO A 451 -6.41 -22.47 -16.67
CA PRO A 451 -6.05 -22.83 -18.03
C PRO A 451 -5.05 -21.83 -18.59
N GLU A 452 -4.05 -22.31 -19.35
CA GLU A 452 -3.25 -21.45 -20.18
C GLU A 452 -4.15 -20.87 -21.27
N MET A 453 -4.41 -19.57 -21.21
CA MET A 453 -5.09 -18.88 -22.29
C MET A 453 -4.07 -18.64 -23.41
N ASN A 454 -4.26 -19.32 -24.52
CA ASN A 454 -3.57 -18.96 -25.74
C ASN A 454 -3.83 -17.48 -26.03
N ARG A 455 -2.78 -16.68 -26.13
CA ARG A 455 -2.89 -15.31 -26.62
C ARG A 455 -3.54 -15.40 -27.99
N GLY A 456 -4.73 -14.80 -28.14
CA GLY A 456 -5.29 -14.65 -29.46
C GLY A 456 -4.26 -13.95 -30.34
N ALA A 457 -4.26 -14.20 -31.65
CA ALA A 457 -3.33 -13.63 -32.63
C ALA A 457 -3.36 -12.09 -32.73
N TYR A 458 -4.00 -11.41 -31.75
CA TYR A 458 -4.30 -10.00 -31.76
C TYR A 458 -3.38 -9.24 -30.82
N VAL A 459 -2.53 -8.45 -31.43
CA VAL A 459 -1.83 -7.30 -30.91
C VAL A 459 -0.72 -7.64 -29.92
N ASP A 460 0.47 -7.61 -30.45
CA ASP A 460 1.70 -7.41 -29.70
C ASP A 460 1.59 -6.08 -28.95
N GLY A 461 1.65 -6.11 -27.61
CA GLY A 461 1.57 -4.89 -26.78
C GLY A 461 2.65 -3.88 -27.14
N GLU A 462 3.78 -4.32 -27.69
CA GLU A 462 4.87 -3.47 -28.21
C GLU A 462 4.44 -2.66 -29.43
N SER A 463 3.56 -3.20 -30.28
CA SER A 463 2.99 -2.46 -31.42
C SER A 463 2.00 -1.38 -31.01
N VAL A 464 1.46 -1.45 -29.79
CA VAL A 464 0.42 -0.53 -29.27
C VAL A 464 1.03 0.56 -28.39
N CYS A 465 2.03 0.21 -27.55
CA CYS A 465 2.66 1.12 -26.63
C CYS A 465 4.09 1.40 -27.07
N GLN A 466 4.45 2.67 -27.21
CA GLN A 466 5.82 3.05 -27.53
C GLN A 466 6.76 2.82 -26.34
N ALA A 467 7.79 2.00 -26.52
CA ALA A 467 8.81 1.74 -25.51
C ALA A 467 9.84 2.89 -25.44
N ILE A 468 9.42 4.03 -24.89
CA ILE A 468 10.26 5.22 -24.67
C ILE A 468 10.49 5.35 -23.17
N ALA A 469 11.75 5.32 -22.76
CA ALA A 469 12.18 5.59 -21.40
C ALA A 469 12.83 6.97 -21.30
N PRO A 470 12.67 7.73 -20.19
CA PRO A 470 13.44 8.93 -19.93
C PRO A 470 14.95 8.61 -19.93
N GLU A 471 15.75 9.54 -20.39
CA GLU A 471 17.18 9.45 -20.28
C GLU A 471 17.62 9.42 -18.81
N GLN A 472 18.54 8.54 -18.46
CA GLN A 472 19.02 8.43 -17.10
C GLN A 472 20.00 9.58 -16.81
N LEU A 473 19.73 10.32 -15.74
CA LEU A 473 20.63 11.35 -15.26
C LEU A 473 21.87 10.68 -14.64
N GLU A 474 23.01 10.84 -15.29
CA GLU A 474 24.31 10.42 -14.75
C GLU A 474 25.00 11.63 -14.13
N ILE A 475 25.49 11.48 -12.90
CA ILE A 475 26.24 12.53 -12.23
C ILE A 475 27.70 12.40 -12.62
N ASP A 476 28.20 13.34 -13.39
CA ASP A 476 29.64 13.45 -13.66
C ASP A 476 30.36 14.03 -12.44
N LYS A 477 30.84 13.12 -11.57
CA LYS A 477 31.59 13.48 -10.35
C LYS A 477 32.89 14.19 -10.68
N ALA A 478 33.51 13.90 -11.84
CA ALA A 478 34.75 14.56 -12.26
C ALA A 478 34.50 16.02 -12.67
N ALA A 479 33.41 16.29 -13.40
CA ALA A 479 32.99 17.65 -13.73
C ALA A 479 32.67 18.46 -12.46
N LEU A 480 31.93 17.87 -11.51
CA LEU A 480 31.64 18.54 -10.22
C LEU A 480 32.90 18.91 -9.43
N LEU A 481 33.94 18.05 -9.47
CA LEU A 481 35.22 18.34 -8.81
C LEU A 481 36.05 19.36 -9.58
N ALA A 482 35.97 19.39 -10.90
CA ALA A 482 36.66 20.39 -11.73
C ALA A 482 36.13 21.82 -11.51
N ASP A 483 34.81 21.92 -11.29
CA ASP A 483 34.16 23.22 -10.99
C ASP A 483 34.29 23.65 -9.51
N ALA A 484 34.72 22.73 -8.63
CA ALA A 484 34.87 23.00 -7.21
C ALA A 484 36.05 23.97 -6.96
N LYS A 485 35.77 25.12 -6.35
CA LYS A 485 36.83 25.99 -5.86
C LYS A 485 37.64 25.25 -4.80
N PRO A 486 39.00 25.24 -4.92
CA PRO A 486 39.83 24.62 -3.89
C PRO A 486 39.48 25.21 -2.51
N LEU A 487 39.29 24.35 -1.51
CA LEU A 487 39.21 24.81 -0.13
C LEU A 487 40.49 25.63 0.15
N ALA A 488 40.34 26.89 0.54
CA ALA A 488 41.48 27.70 0.97
C ALA A 488 42.09 26.98 2.21
N VAL A 489 43.12 26.19 1.96
CA VAL A 489 43.96 25.66 3.04
C VAL A 489 44.73 26.89 3.56
N THR A 490 44.26 27.42 4.67
CA THR A 490 45.07 28.39 5.43
C THR A 490 46.26 27.59 6.00
N ASP A 491 47.34 27.51 5.21
CA ASP A 491 48.66 27.13 5.73
C ASP A 491 49.01 28.03 6.90
N LYS A 492 49.34 27.42 7.99
CA LYS A 492 49.90 27.95 9.23
C LYS A 492 48.93 28.12 10.42
N VAL A 493 48.66 27.00 11.03
CA VAL A 493 48.74 26.96 12.51
C VAL A 493 49.54 25.71 12.91
N MET A 494 50.86 25.86 12.98
CA MET A 494 51.62 24.98 13.86
C MET A 494 51.14 25.21 15.31
N PRO A 495 50.81 24.15 16.07
CA PRO A 495 50.42 24.32 17.45
C PRO A 495 51.63 24.82 18.24
N LYS A 496 51.57 26.07 18.74
CA LYS A 496 52.48 26.56 19.78
C LYS A 496 52.22 25.74 21.05
N PRO A 497 53.28 25.39 21.82
CA PRO A 497 53.15 24.66 23.07
C PRO A 497 52.26 25.42 24.06
N ILE A 498 51.36 24.68 24.70
CA ILE A 498 50.38 25.18 25.67
C ILE A 498 51.14 25.72 26.89
N VAL A 499 51.20 27.04 27.00
CA VAL A 499 51.47 27.72 28.24
C VAL A 499 50.14 27.91 28.95
N LYS A 500 50.01 27.32 30.14
CA LYS A 500 48.88 27.55 31.04
C LYS A 500 48.80 29.02 31.40
N GLN A 501 47.65 29.66 31.11
CA GLN A 501 47.27 30.91 31.71
C GLN A 501 45.81 30.88 32.18
N PRO A 502 45.48 31.64 33.23
CA PRO A 502 44.31 31.44 34.06
C PRO A 502 43.06 32.14 33.49
N ASP A 503 41.91 31.73 34.05
CA ASP A 503 40.57 32.21 33.82
C ASP A 503 40.44 33.69 33.46
N SER A 504 39.88 34.01 32.30
CA SER A 504 39.31 35.31 32.08
C SER A 504 38.18 35.31 31.05
N VAL A 505 37.00 35.60 31.56
CA VAL A 505 35.98 36.48 30.94
C VAL A 505 35.41 36.05 29.57
N LEU A 506 34.15 35.65 29.63
CA LEU A 506 33.19 35.60 28.55
C LEU A 506 33.33 36.84 27.60
N SER A 507 33.94 36.69 26.45
CA SER A 507 33.83 37.68 25.39
C SER A 507 32.60 37.39 24.52
N THR A 508 31.58 38.22 24.64
CA THR A 508 30.41 38.28 23.77
C THR A 508 30.85 38.55 22.33
N SER A 509 30.84 37.50 21.49
CA SER A 509 31.01 37.69 20.04
C SER A 509 29.80 38.41 19.46
N THR A 510 30.03 39.59 18.91
CA THR A 510 29.04 40.53 18.38
C THR A 510 28.59 40.21 16.95
N ALA A 511 28.97 39.09 16.38
CA ALA A 511 28.62 38.70 15.01
C ALA A 511 27.31 37.92 14.92
N CYS A 512 26.57 38.11 13.82
CA CYS A 512 25.38 37.29 13.53
C CYS A 512 25.78 35.82 13.38
N SER A 513 25.13 34.94 14.16
CA SER A 513 25.22 33.49 14.01
C SER A 513 23.91 32.94 13.47
N ALA A 514 23.97 32.28 12.31
CA ALA A 514 22.80 31.62 11.70
C ALA A 514 22.15 30.61 12.67
N GLU A 515 22.94 30.03 13.57
CA GLU A 515 22.46 29.08 14.57
C GLU A 515 21.58 29.74 15.64
N VAL A 516 21.96 30.94 16.09
CA VAL A 516 21.18 31.71 17.05
C VAL A 516 19.84 32.12 16.44
N VAL A 517 19.82 32.53 15.17
CA VAL A 517 18.60 32.89 14.45
C VAL A 517 17.72 31.66 14.22
N ARG A 518 18.29 30.50 13.86
CA ARG A 518 17.57 29.21 13.76
C ARG A 518 16.91 28.83 15.07
N LYS A 519 17.65 28.92 16.17
CA LYS A 519 17.09 28.64 17.50
C LYS A 519 15.92 29.57 17.81
N ARG A 520 16.10 30.88 17.58
CA ARG A 520 15.05 31.88 17.80
C ARG A 520 13.78 31.62 16.97
N MET A 521 13.95 31.16 15.74
CA MET A 521 12.85 30.78 14.86
C MET A 521 12.12 29.51 15.35
N ASN A 522 12.86 28.52 15.82
CA ASN A 522 12.26 27.29 16.38
C ASN A 522 11.46 27.59 17.66
N ASP A 523 11.98 28.49 18.50
CA ASP A 523 11.28 28.93 19.71
C ASP A 523 9.98 29.71 19.36
N TRP A 524 10.03 30.59 18.34
CA TRP A 524 8.86 31.27 17.76
C TRP A 524 7.81 30.27 17.24
N ALA A 525 8.23 29.28 16.47
CA ALA A 525 7.33 28.24 15.96
C ALA A 525 6.74 27.38 17.09
N SER A 526 7.51 27.12 18.14
CA SER A 526 7.06 26.41 19.33
C SER A 526 5.97 27.20 20.06
N ALA A 527 6.16 28.50 20.30
CA ALA A 527 5.15 29.35 20.92
C ALA A 527 3.83 29.33 20.11
N TRP A 528 3.90 29.32 18.77
CA TRP A 528 2.74 29.21 17.89
C TRP A 528 2.02 27.84 18.06
N ARG A 529 2.77 26.74 18.02
CA ARG A 529 2.20 25.37 18.19
C ARG A 529 1.50 25.20 19.55
N HIS A 530 2.06 25.78 20.61
CA HIS A 530 1.53 25.69 21.96
C HIS A 530 0.47 26.75 22.28
N LYS A 531 0.09 27.60 21.30
CA LYS A 531 -0.90 28.66 21.45
C LYS A 531 -0.53 29.71 22.52
N ASP A 532 0.74 29.87 22.76
CA ASP A 532 1.28 30.82 23.74
C ASP A 532 1.44 32.21 23.10
N TYR A 533 0.33 32.96 23.05
CA TYR A 533 0.28 34.28 22.42
C TYR A 533 1.25 35.26 23.09
N ASP A 534 1.36 35.25 24.42
CA ASP A 534 2.16 36.21 25.18
C ASP A 534 3.66 36.00 24.95
N ASN A 535 4.11 34.79 24.73
CA ASN A 535 5.49 34.50 24.30
C ASN A 535 5.65 34.67 22.80
N TYR A 536 4.66 34.28 21.97
CA TYR A 536 4.70 34.45 20.52
C TYR A 536 4.92 35.91 20.09
N ILE A 537 4.22 36.88 20.71
CA ILE A 537 4.32 38.29 20.34
C ILE A 537 5.68 38.92 20.71
N LYS A 538 6.38 38.40 21.71
CA LYS A 538 7.71 38.86 22.13
C LYS A 538 8.81 38.63 21.09
N TYR A 539 8.57 37.76 20.10
CA TYR A 539 9.52 37.56 19.00
C TYR A 539 9.46 38.66 17.98
N TYR A 540 8.41 39.52 18.00
CA TYR A 540 8.24 40.64 17.08
C TYR A 540 8.70 41.95 17.74
N ALA A 541 9.47 42.72 16.98
CA ALA A 541 9.96 44.05 17.43
C ALA A 541 8.82 45.06 17.51
N ASP A 542 8.96 46.10 18.36
CA ASP A 542 7.98 47.19 18.44
C ASP A 542 7.79 47.88 17.10
N LYS A 543 8.85 47.99 16.30
CA LYS A 543 8.85 48.54 14.94
C LYS A 543 8.39 47.58 13.85
N PHE A 544 7.90 46.38 14.20
CA PHE A 544 7.41 45.40 13.22
C PHE A 544 6.25 45.99 12.40
N SER A 545 6.37 45.90 11.07
CA SER A 545 5.34 46.30 10.12
C SER A 545 4.79 45.07 9.40
N PRO A 546 3.49 44.75 9.54
CA PRO A 546 2.86 43.70 8.76
C PRO A 546 2.72 44.13 7.28
N GLU A 547 2.46 43.15 6.41
CA GLU A 547 2.24 43.41 4.97
C GLU A 547 0.93 44.20 4.75
N PRO A 548 0.94 45.31 3.96
CA PRO A 548 -0.28 46.05 3.66
C PRO A 548 -1.38 45.18 3.06
N PRO A 549 -2.68 45.44 3.36
CA PRO A 549 -3.23 46.64 4.00
C PRO A 549 -3.37 46.56 5.55
N LEU A 550 -2.76 45.59 6.22
CA LEU A 550 -2.95 45.39 7.66
C LEU A 550 -2.14 46.39 8.50
N THR A 551 -2.79 47.02 9.48
CA THR A 551 -2.10 47.75 10.55
C THR A 551 -1.56 46.80 11.61
N ARG A 552 -0.58 47.21 12.42
CA ARG A 552 -0.01 46.43 13.51
C ARG A 552 -1.10 45.91 14.45
N GLY A 553 -2.00 46.75 14.92
CA GLY A 553 -3.07 46.35 15.85
C GLY A 553 -4.07 45.38 15.24
N ALA A 554 -4.43 45.54 13.97
CA ALA A 554 -5.29 44.63 13.25
C ALA A 554 -4.64 43.23 13.09
N TRP A 555 -3.33 43.23 12.76
CA TRP A 555 -2.55 41.99 12.65
C TRP A 555 -2.44 41.26 14.00
N GLU A 556 -2.14 41.98 15.09
CA GLU A 556 -2.08 41.41 16.44
C GLU A 556 -3.44 40.79 16.87
N SER A 557 -4.53 41.51 16.63
CA SER A 557 -5.88 41.00 16.92
C SER A 557 -6.19 39.73 16.14
N GLN A 558 -5.83 39.67 14.85
CA GLN A 558 -6.01 38.50 14.02
C GLN A 558 -5.15 37.31 14.50
N ARG A 559 -3.89 37.57 14.91
CA ARG A 559 -3.00 36.53 15.43
C ARG A 559 -3.49 36.00 16.77
N LYS A 560 -3.94 36.88 17.66
CA LYS A 560 -4.52 36.52 18.95
C LYS A 560 -5.73 35.63 18.77
N ALA A 561 -6.67 35.99 17.90
CA ALA A 561 -7.83 35.16 17.59
C ALA A 561 -7.44 33.77 17.05
N ARG A 562 -6.49 33.71 16.10
CA ARG A 562 -6.00 32.44 15.55
C ARG A 562 -5.35 31.53 16.59
N LEU A 563 -4.68 32.07 17.59
CA LEU A 563 -4.04 31.31 18.65
C LEU A 563 -5.04 30.93 19.77
N THR A 564 -6.05 31.79 20.07
CA THR A 564 -7.00 31.57 21.16
C THR A 564 -8.11 30.59 20.77
N ASP A 565 -8.69 30.76 19.56
CA ASP A 565 -9.89 30.02 19.12
C ASP A 565 -9.56 28.72 18.34
N ALA A 566 -8.32 28.50 17.97
CA ALA A 566 -7.92 27.37 17.17
C ALA A 566 -8.03 26.04 17.94
N GLY A 567 -8.46 24.99 17.25
CA GLY A 567 -8.35 23.61 17.70
C GLY A 567 -6.89 23.16 17.88
N LYS A 568 -6.55 21.93 17.56
CA LYS A 568 -5.13 21.49 17.55
C LYS A 568 -4.41 22.12 16.36
N ILE A 569 -3.37 22.91 16.64
CA ILE A 569 -2.51 23.50 15.62
C ILE A 569 -1.39 22.52 15.27
N ASN A 570 -1.22 22.22 13.98
CA ASN A 570 -0.03 21.58 13.45
C ASN A 570 0.71 22.62 12.58
N LEU A 571 1.99 22.84 12.89
CA LEU A 571 2.86 23.78 12.18
C LEU A 571 4.19 23.08 11.91
N GLU A 572 4.47 22.79 10.65
CA GLU A 572 5.75 22.24 10.20
C GLU A 572 6.51 23.31 9.41
N ILE A 573 7.82 23.33 9.62
CA ILE A 573 8.76 24.22 8.94
C ILE A 573 9.79 23.36 8.24
N SER A 574 9.94 23.54 6.94
CA SER A 574 10.91 22.85 6.10
C SER A 574 11.70 23.84 5.23
N ASN A 575 12.78 23.37 4.63
CA ASN A 575 13.62 24.14 3.70
C ASN A 575 14.13 25.47 4.28
N LEU A 576 14.49 25.48 5.59
CA LEU A 576 14.92 26.67 6.29
C LEU A 576 16.33 27.14 5.85
N ILE A 577 16.39 28.29 5.21
CA ILE A 577 17.62 28.99 4.81
C ILE A 577 17.73 30.26 5.65
N VAL A 578 18.84 30.42 6.38
CA VAL A 578 19.14 31.62 7.17
C VAL A 578 20.36 32.31 6.58
N THR A 579 20.21 33.59 6.22
CA THR A 579 21.29 34.44 5.79
C THR A 579 21.50 35.56 6.82
N CYS A 580 22.74 35.82 7.15
CA CYS A 580 23.16 36.82 8.13
C CYS A 580 23.96 37.94 7.48
N ASP A 581 23.67 39.18 7.89
CA ASP A 581 24.39 40.37 7.47
C ASP A 581 24.49 41.36 8.65
N GLY A 582 25.61 41.35 9.37
CA GLY A 582 25.85 42.19 10.54
C GLY A 582 24.77 42.05 11.63
N ASN A 583 23.99 43.11 11.83
CA ASN A 583 22.89 43.16 12.81
C ASN A 583 21.52 42.78 12.18
N LYS A 584 21.52 42.29 10.96
CA LYS A 584 20.31 41.86 10.23
C LYS A 584 20.42 40.39 9.84
N ALA A 585 19.30 39.68 9.85
CA ALA A 585 19.22 38.31 9.34
C ALA A 585 17.89 38.09 8.60
N LYS A 586 17.89 37.17 7.64
CA LYS A 586 16.69 36.70 6.95
C LYS A 586 16.58 35.21 7.09
N ALA A 587 15.40 34.74 7.44
CA ALA A 587 15.06 33.32 7.47
C ALA A 587 13.93 33.06 6.45
N THR A 588 14.22 32.29 5.40
CA THR A 588 13.26 31.87 4.38
C THR A 588 12.96 30.38 4.56
N PHE A 589 11.70 29.99 4.54
CA PHE A 589 11.27 28.64 4.84
C PHE A 589 9.89 28.33 4.24
N ASP A 590 9.60 27.06 4.08
CA ASP A 590 8.27 26.56 3.74
C ASP A 590 7.51 26.25 5.03
N GLN A 591 6.31 26.80 5.13
CA GLN A 591 5.40 26.61 6.25
C GLN A 591 4.22 25.75 5.82
N ASP A 592 4.02 24.61 6.46
CA ASP A 592 2.78 23.80 6.39
C ASP A 592 2.01 24.02 7.68
N TYR A 593 0.85 24.69 7.57
CA TYR A 593 0.03 25.06 8.70
C TYR A 593 -1.35 24.42 8.56
N SER A 594 -1.80 23.68 9.58
CA SER A 594 -3.16 23.15 9.63
C SER A 594 -3.75 23.24 11.03
N VAL A 595 -5.06 23.45 11.09
CA VAL A 595 -5.85 23.48 12.33
C VAL A 595 -6.89 22.37 12.27
N THR A 596 -6.93 21.52 13.29
CA THR A 596 -7.97 20.51 13.47
C THR A 596 -8.96 21.00 14.55
N THR A 597 -10.19 21.30 14.16
CA THR A 597 -11.27 21.62 15.09
C THR A 597 -12.06 20.37 15.44
N TYR A 598 -12.62 20.32 16.65
CA TYR A 598 -13.41 19.18 17.12
C TYR A 598 -14.85 19.64 17.37
N LYS A 599 -15.83 18.92 16.79
CA LYS A 599 -17.25 19.07 17.16
C LYS A 599 -17.66 17.93 18.07
N LEU A 600 -18.43 18.27 19.11
CA LEU A 600 -19.08 17.29 19.98
C LEU A 600 -20.34 16.79 19.25
N GLN A 601 -20.38 15.51 18.91
CA GLN A 601 -21.56 14.86 18.36
C GLN A 601 -22.19 13.98 19.43
N LYS A 602 -23.42 14.30 19.81
CA LYS A 602 -24.23 13.41 20.65
C LYS A 602 -24.72 12.24 19.80
N PRO A 603 -24.76 11.01 20.33
CA PRO A 603 -25.38 9.88 19.64
C PRO A 603 -26.82 10.18 19.27
N LYS A 604 -27.26 9.77 18.08
CA LYS A 604 -28.65 10.03 17.60
C LYS A 604 -29.73 9.30 18.38
N ASP A 605 -29.39 8.33 19.22
CA ASP A 605 -30.32 7.45 19.93
C ASP A 605 -30.32 7.63 21.46
N ALA A 606 -29.93 8.80 21.96
CA ALA A 606 -29.78 9.07 23.39
C ALA A 606 -31.06 9.61 24.07
N ALA A 607 -32.24 9.10 23.70
CA ALA A 607 -33.43 9.28 24.53
C ALA A 607 -33.42 8.25 25.67
N GLY A 608 -32.77 8.57 26.81
CA GLY A 608 -32.80 7.75 28.02
C GLY A 608 -31.44 7.36 28.63
N CYS A 609 -30.32 7.89 28.18
CA CYS A 609 -29.00 7.57 28.75
C CYS A 609 -28.44 8.75 29.56
N GLU A 610 -28.37 8.62 30.89
CA GLU A 610 -27.83 9.65 31.80
C GLU A 610 -26.28 9.77 31.80
N VAL A 611 -25.55 8.90 31.12
CA VAL A 611 -24.05 8.85 31.11
C VAL A 611 -23.50 8.57 29.71
N CYS A 612 -24.05 9.18 28.66
CA CYS A 612 -23.46 9.05 27.32
C CYS A 612 -22.45 10.17 27.07
N GLU A 613 -21.14 9.86 27.12
CA GLU A 613 -20.09 10.79 26.74
C GLU A 613 -20.18 11.14 25.25
N ALA A 614 -20.26 12.45 24.98
CA ALA A 614 -20.27 12.97 23.63
C ALA A 614 -18.92 12.69 22.94
N LYS A 615 -18.95 11.97 21.82
CA LYS A 615 -17.74 11.62 21.06
C LYS A 615 -17.19 12.86 20.32
N ARG A 616 -15.93 13.18 20.52
CA ARG A 616 -15.24 14.25 19.78
C ARG A 616 -14.92 13.75 18.39
N ILE A 617 -15.53 14.36 17.36
CA ILE A 617 -15.22 14.08 15.96
C ILE A 617 -14.36 15.22 15.43
N ALA A 618 -13.19 14.87 14.87
CA ALA A 618 -12.32 15.81 14.20
C ALA A 618 -12.98 16.31 12.92
N THR A 619 -13.16 17.63 12.80
CA THR A 619 -13.57 18.28 11.56
C THR A 619 -12.34 18.92 10.93
N LYS A 620 -12.18 18.76 9.61
CA LYS A 620 -11.06 19.36 8.86
C LYS A 620 -11.17 20.89 8.97
N GLY A 621 -10.23 21.50 9.70
CA GLY A 621 -10.10 22.94 9.78
C GLY A 621 -9.32 23.51 8.59
N PHE A 622 -8.87 24.77 8.72
CA PHE A 622 -8.07 25.49 7.73
C PHE A 622 -6.69 24.85 7.59
N ALA A 623 -6.20 24.70 6.36
CA ALA A 623 -4.83 24.27 6.05
C ALA A 623 -4.24 25.18 4.98
N ASP A 624 -2.97 25.57 5.14
CA ASP A 624 -2.26 26.48 4.24
C ASP A 624 -0.78 26.09 4.12
N LYS A 625 -0.26 26.12 2.89
CA LYS A 625 1.16 25.89 2.59
C LYS A 625 1.72 27.13 1.96
N LEU A 626 2.65 27.76 2.65
CA LEU A 626 3.20 29.05 2.24
C LEU A 626 4.72 29.03 2.34
N ASN A 627 5.39 29.65 1.36
CA ASN A 627 6.79 30.03 1.50
C ASN A 627 6.86 31.40 2.16
N LYS A 628 7.65 31.52 3.23
CA LYS A 628 7.77 32.76 4.02
C LYS A 628 9.19 33.21 4.24
N THR A 629 9.35 34.53 4.34
CA THR A 629 10.60 35.16 4.76
C THR A 629 10.37 36.01 6.00
N LEU A 630 11.08 35.68 7.10
CA LEU A 630 11.17 36.52 8.30
C LEU A 630 12.47 37.30 8.29
N SER A 631 12.36 38.64 8.39
CA SER A 631 13.53 39.51 8.54
C SER A 631 13.72 39.83 10.03
N TYR A 632 14.91 39.58 10.52
CA TYR A 632 15.30 39.78 11.90
C TYR A 632 16.27 40.96 12.01
N GLU A 633 16.16 41.74 13.08
CA GLU A 633 17.18 42.68 13.51
C GLU A 633 17.58 42.40 14.96
N LYS A 634 18.85 42.71 15.26
CA LYS A 634 19.39 42.63 16.61
C LYS A 634 19.01 43.91 17.36
N ILE A 635 18.12 43.82 18.33
CA ILE A 635 17.57 44.95 19.09
C ILE A 635 18.03 44.83 20.55
N THR A 636 18.50 45.95 21.10
CA THR A 636 18.89 46.04 22.51
C THR A 636 17.83 46.85 23.26
N ASN A 637 17.19 46.21 24.25
CA ASN A 637 16.19 46.81 25.14
C ASN A 637 16.58 46.53 26.60
N ALA A 638 15.75 46.96 27.55
CA ALA A 638 16.01 46.82 28.99
C ALA A 638 16.22 45.35 29.43
N SER A 639 15.74 44.36 28.63
CA SER A 639 15.91 42.91 28.88
C SER A 639 17.16 42.30 28.20
N GLY A 640 18.01 43.10 27.58
CA GLY A 640 19.22 42.66 26.87
C GLY A 640 19.12 42.76 25.35
N THR A 641 20.14 42.25 24.66
CA THR A 641 20.22 42.24 23.20
C THR A 641 19.66 40.97 22.62
N GLN A 642 18.61 41.07 21.81
CA GLN A 642 17.91 39.92 21.23
C GLN A 642 17.60 40.12 19.74
N TRP A 643 17.51 38.99 19.00
CA TRP A 643 17.03 38.97 17.61
C TRP A 643 15.51 39.03 17.60
N GLN A 644 14.92 40.05 16.97
CA GLN A 644 13.47 40.23 16.85
C GLN A 644 13.05 40.38 15.41
N ILE A 645 11.85 39.87 15.08
CA ILE A 645 11.25 39.94 13.74
C ILE A 645 10.78 41.37 13.49
N VAL A 646 11.31 41.97 12.44
CA VAL A 646 10.94 43.34 11.99
C VAL A 646 10.06 43.33 10.74
N ARG A 647 10.02 42.21 10.01
CA ARG A 647 9.17 42.07 8.82
C ARG A 647 8.85 40.59 8.58
N GLU A 648 7.61 40.31 8.17
CA GLU A 648 7.14 39.00 7.71
C GLU A 648 6.60 39.20 6.27
N LEU A 649 7.06 38.37 5.32
CA LEU A 649 6.63 38.37 3.93
C LEU A 649 6.20 36.98 3.54
N VAL A 650 5.11 36.87 2.78
CA VAL A 650 4.69 35.65 2.09
C VAL A 650 5.23 35.75 0.66
N ASN A 651 6.13 34.84 0.31
CA ASN A 651 6.66 34.76 -1.04
C ASN A 651 5.62 34.08 -1.94
N LYS A 652 5.20 34.74 -3.00
CA LYS A 652 4.23 34.22 -3.97
C LYS A 652 4.91 33.35 -5.02
#